data_5378710bce50c9cb56ea8d87206a66be
#
_entry.id   5378710bce50c9cb56ea8d87206a66be
#
_cell.length_a   1.000
_cell.length_b   1.000
_cell.length_c   1.000
_cell.angle_alpha   90.00
_cell.angle_beta   90.00
_cell.angle_gamma   90.00
#
_symmetry.space_group_name_H-M   'P 1'
#
loop_
_entity.id
_entity.type
_entity.pdbx_description
1 polymer ?
#
loop_
_entity_poly.entity_id
_entity_poly.type
_entity_poly.pdbx_seq_one_letter_code
_entity_poly.pdbx_strand_id
1 'polypeptide(L)'
;MKSKDYIKDKAWWQRILLLLLIVSPFHLFTFSPLYAQVGTWRHYLAYHEVQDICEADHYLFVLASNGLYQYNLNDQSITTYDRINGLSDTHITHIAWSNAAKRLIAVYENSNIDLVDIKGNVTNISALYSKSTTEDKTVKDVRIDGIYAWLVTDFAILKVNLQKAEISDTYTPNHPDYPTSLPEKSTADYDKYLSTVTALKPIGPDYNHFYEAKFLNDRLYTTGGFFISGMPDPNYPGIIQVFDGNDWTTYEENISEKTGYQYIDINCLDVMPDNPQYVIAGGRTGIYEFNNGSLVRYHNQDNSPLKGAIDRGKVLDNDYVLISAMKFDNNNHLWVLNNQTEGVTLLEFDPTTNKWTDHHNKALVNDNGIGKHAFRSMIIDSRGLLWFVNDNWVEPAVFCCDMENDIVLKYDNIVNQDGTRYNVNWITSVCEDREGNIWVGTDMGPFMIQKNEIGESSVTFYQVKVPRNDGTDYADYLLNGVSISTIAIDGGNRKWFGSDNAGAFLISADNMQQLQNFTSSNSKLISNNVANITINPSSGEVFFLSDKGLCSYLSDATEPVEQMNDDQVYAYPNPVTPDYSGLITITGLSYDADVKITSSNGALIAEGRSNGGMFTWDGCDRQGRRVASGVYMVITATRDGNKGTVCKIAVIN
;
A
#
# COMPACT_ATOMS: atom_id res chain seq x y z
N MET A 1 4.33 -75.93 8.24
CA MET A 1 5.16 -74.71 8.02
C MET A 1 4.36 -73.59 7.34
N LYS A 2 3.04 -73.39 7.65
CA LYS A 2 2.18 -72.38 7.07
C LYS A 2 1.43 -71.49 8.10
N SER A 3 1.70 -71.67 9.40
CA SER A 3 0.97 -70.91 10.43
C SER A 3 1.77 -69.79 11.15
N LYS A 4 3.09 -69.68 10.88
CA LYS A 4 3.94 -68.66 11.51
C LYS A 4 4.02 -67.36 10.72
N ASP A 5 3.77 -67.36 9.42
CA ASP A 5 3.85 -66.16 8.57
C ASP A 5 2.57 -65.34 8.64
N TYR A 6 1.41 -65.98 8.90
CA TYR A 6 0.13 -65.27 9.04
C TYR A 6 0.00 -64.44 10.32
N ILE A 7 0.76 -64.80 11.36
CA ILE A 7 0.77 -64.06 12.65
C ILE A 7 1.71 -62.84 12.58
N LYS A 8 2.77 -62.89 11.78
CA LYS A 8 3.67 -61.76 11.57
C LYS A 8 3.03 -60.66 10.73
N ASP A 9 2.25 -61.01 9.71
CA ASP A 9 1.53 -60.04 8.88
C ASP A 9 0.42 -59.30 9.67
N LYS A 10 -0.31 -60.00 10.55
CA LYS A 10 -1.34 -59.37 11.39
C LYS A 10 -0.75 -58.37 12.40
N ALA A 11 0.42 -58.68 12.96
CA ALA A 11 1.11 -57.78 13.88
C ALA A 11 1.71 -56.56 13.16
N TRP A 12 2.12 -56.69 11.90
CA TRP A 12 2.62 -55.60 11.07
C TRP A 12 1.48 -54.65 10.66
N TRP A 13 0.33 -55.17 10.23
CA TRP A 13 -0.89 -54.42 9.92
C TRP A 13 -1.47 -53.69 11.14
N GLN A 14 -1.44 -54.33 12.33
CA GLN A 14 -1.85 -53.67 13.56
C GLN A 14 -0.91 -52.51 13.97
N ARG A 15 0.39 -52.64 13.72
CA ARG A 15 1.34 -51.53 13.94
C ARG A 15 1.17 -50.37 12.95
N ILE A 16 0.86 -50.66 11.68
CA ILE A 16 0.53 -49.65 10.68
C ILE A 16 -0.80 -48.99 10.99
N LEU A 17 -1.82 -49.74 11.43
CA LEU A 17 -3.10 -49.14 11.86
C LEU A 17 -2.96 -48.28 13.13
N LEU A 18 -2.09 -48.69 14.08
CA LEU A 18 -1.78 -47.90 15.26
C LEU A 18 -0.98 -46.62 14.91
N LEU A 19 -0.06 -46.69 13.96
CA LEU A 19 0.68 -45.53 13.43
C LEU A 19 -0.25 -44.59 12.65
N LEU A 20 -1.18 -45.10 11.88
CA LEU A 20 -2.21 -44.32 11.19
C LEU A 20 -3.22 -43.69 12.18
N LEU A 21 -3.52 -44.34 13.30
CA LEU A 21 -4.37 -43.79 14.37
C LEU A 21 -3.66 -42.75 15.26
N ILE A 22 -2.32 -42.77 15.31
CA ILE A 22 -1.54 -41.78 16.05
C ILE A 22 -1.23 -40.55 15.17
N VAL A 23 -1.15 -40.73 13.84
CA VAL A 23 -0.92 -39.63 12.88
C VAL A 23 -2.23 -38.95 12.46
N SER A 24 -3.39 -39.63 12.55
CA SER A 24 -4.71 -39.14 12.19
C SER A 24 -5.26 -37.97 13.05
N PRO A 25 -4.96 -37.83 14.36
CA PRO A 25 -5.43 -36.66 15.09
C PRO A 25 -4.62 -35.39 14.84
N PHE A 26 -3.40 -35.48 14.30
CA PHE A 26 -2.56 -34.32 14.00
C PHE A 26 -2.81 -33.71 12.60
N HIS A 27 -3.59 -34.36 11.74
CA HIS A 27 -3.93 -33.83 10.42
C HIS A 27 -5.37 -33.34 10.30
N LEU A 28 -6.12 -33.25 11.41
CA LEU A 28 -7.46 -32.66 11.45
C LEU A 28 -7.53 -31.27 12.13
N PHE A 29 -6.40 -30.66 12.42
CA PHE A 29 -6.33 -29.21 12.43
C PHE A 29 -6.17 -28.78 10.96
N THR A 30 -7.24 -28.82 10.20
CA THR A 30 -7.39 -27.86 9.13
C THR A 30 -7.22 -26.50 9.79
N PHE A 31 -6.06 -25.87 9.59
CA PHE A 31 -5.99 -24.43 9.75
C PHE A 31 -7.09 -23.90 8.83
N SER A 32 -8.25 -23.59 9.40
CA SER A 32 -9.17 -22.69 8.75
C SER A 32 -8.31 -21.47 8.46
N PRO A 33 -8.15 -21.04 7.20
CA PRO A 33 -7.45 -19.79 6.95
C PRO A 33 -8.08 -18.79 7.90
N LEU A 34 -7.27 -18.12 8.71
CA LEU A 34 -7.72 -17.01 9.54
C LEU A 34 -8.11 -15.94 8.50
N TYR A 35 -9.38 -15.94 8.09
CA TYR A 35 -9.89 -14.88 7.24
C TYR A 35 -9.72 -13.61 8.03
N ALA A 36 -8.88 -12.71 7.54
CA ALA A 36 -8.71 -11.41 8.15
C ALA A 36 -10.10 -10.73 8.21
N GLN A 37 -10.42 -10.17 9.36
CA GLN A 37 -11.69 -9.49 9.59
C GLN A 37 -11.68 -8.14 8.86
N VAL A 38 -12.77 -7.78 8.18
CA VAL A 38 -12.99 -6.43 7.66
C VAL A 38 -12.70 -5.38 8.74
N GLY A 39 -11.95 -4.35 8.40
CA GLY A 39 -11.49 -3.32 9.32
C GLY A 39 -10.11 -3.57 9.92
N THR A 40 -9.46 -4.69 9.61
CA THR A 40 -8.10 -4.96 10.08
C THR A 40 -7.04 -4.25 9.27
N TRP A 41 -5.95 -3.87 9.94
CA TRP A 41 -4.77 -3.26 9.35
C TRP A 41 -3.58 -4.21 9.40
N ARG A 42 -2.69 -4.06 8.43
CA ARG A 42 -1.38 -4.74 8.40
C ARG A 42 -0.30 -3.73 8.03
N HIS A 43 0.86 -3.80 8.70
CA HIS A 43 2.06 -3.07 8.34
C HIS A 43 3.07 -3.99 7.66
N TYR A 44 3.72 -3.50 6.62
CA TYR A 44 4.76 -4.23 5.88
C TYR A 44 6.09 -3.53 6.12
N LEU A 45 6.72 -3.84 7.26
CA LEU A 45 7.98 -3.24 7.66
C LEU A 45 9.17 -3.98 7.02
N ALA A 46 10.19 -3.24 6.64
CA ALA A 46 11.44 -3.78 6.12
C ALA A 46 12.42 -4.10 7.27
N TYR A 47 13.17 -5.20 7.11
CA TYR A 47 14.10 -5.68 8.13
C TYR A 47 15.48 -6.03 7.56
N HIS A 48 15.82 -5.53 6.36
CA HIS A 48 17.03 -5.93 5.66
C HIS A 48 18.30 -5.28 6.22
N GLU A 49 18.27 -3.97 6.44
CA GLU A 49 19.43 -3.22 6.89
C GLU A 49 19.43 -3.08 8.41
N VAL A 50 20.25 -3.87 9.09
CA VAL A 50 20.39 -3.79 10.55
C VAL A 50 21.12 -2.50 10.93
N GLN A 51 20.48 -1.68 11.74
CA GLN A 51 20.99 -0.37 12.19
C GLN A 51 21.56 -0.41 13.61
N ASP A 52 20.88 -1.14 14.51
CA ASP A 52 21.30 -1.26 15.91
C ASP A 52 20.80 -2.56 16.54
N ILE A 53 21.53 -3.09 17.52
CA ILE A 53 21.22 -4.31 18.26
C ILE A 53 21.46 -4.08 19.74
N CYS A 54 20.52 -4.48 20.59
CA CYS A 54 20.65 -4.44 22.04
C CYS A 54 20.40 -5.84 22.63
N GLU A 55 21.38 -6.38 23.40
CA GLU A 55 21.19 -7.63 24.17
C GLU A 55 20.41 -7.35 25.46
N ALA A 56 19.31 -8.07 25.67
CA ALA A 56 18.38 -7.95 26.79
C ALA A 56 18.13 -9.32 27.40
N ASP A 57 18.95 -9.74 28.36
CA ASP A 57 18.96 -11.09 28.94
C ASP A 57 19.22 -12.17 27.85
N HIS A 58 18.21 -12.93 27.45
CA HIS A 58 18.28 -13.92 26.38
C HIS A 58 17.54 -13.47 25.10
N TYR A 59 17.23 -12.20 24.99
CA TYR A 59 16.64 -11.58 23.81
C TYR A 59 17.57 -10.58 23.18
N LEU A 60 17.42 -10.40 21.87
CA LEU A 60 17.99 -9.29 21.13
C LEU A 60 16.87 -8.39 20.66
N PHE A 61 16.94 -7.10 20.95
CA PHE A 61 16.15 -6.11 20.24
C PHE A 61 16.95 -5.61 19.06
N VAL A 62 16.36 -5.66 17.88
CA VAL A 62 17.01 -5.31 16.61
C VAL A 62 16.20 -4.23 15.93
N LEU A 63 16.85 -3.11 15.64
CA LEU A 63 16.37 -2.07 14.77
C LEU A 63 16.93 -2.32 13.37
N ALA A 64 16.08 -2.53 12.39
CA ALA A 64 16.48 -2.78 11.02
C ALA A 64 15.55 -2.07 10.04
N SER A 65 16.10 -1.36 9.06
CA SER A 65 15.40 -0.51 8.11
C SER A 65 14.36 0.38 8.83
N ASN A 66 13.05 0.14 8.70
CA ASN A 66 12.02 0.86 9.45
C ASN A 66 11.29 0.02 10.50
N GLY A 67 11.80 -1.19 10.81
CA GLY A 67 11.18 -2.15 11.72
C GLY A 67 11.97 -2.38 13.00
N LEU A 68 11.25 -2.68 14.08
CA LEU A 68 11.80 -3.17 15.35
C LEU A 68 11.31 -4.60 15.58
N TYR A 69 12.22 -5.50 15.96
CA TYR A 69 11.84 -6.84 16.37
C TYR A 69 12.68 -7.34 17.55
N GLN A 70 12.14 -8.32 18.24
CA GLN A 70 12.79 -9.05 19.33
C GLN A 70 13.09 -10.47 18.84
N TYR A 71 14.32 -10.92 18.99
CA TYR A 71 14.77 -12.26 18.69
C TYR A 71 15.14 -13.00 19.98
N ASN A 72 14.60 -14.19 20.18
CA ASN A 72 14.89 -15.02 21.34
C ASN A 72 16.07 -15.96 21.06
N LEU A 73 17.16 -15.80 21.77
CA LEU A 73 18.36 -16.61 21.63
C LEU A 73 18.20 -18.08 22.01
N ASN A 74 17.15 -18.44 22.80
CA ASN A 74 16.93 -19.80 23.27
C ASN A 74 16.17 -20.67 22.25
N ASP A 75 15.10 -20.13 21.67
CA ASP A 75 14.19 -20.88 20.78
C ASP A 75 14.07 -20.30 19.38
N GLN A 76 14.81 -19.22 19.10
CA GLN A 76 14.85 -18.53 17.79
C GLN A 76 13.52 -17.91 17.37
N SER A 77 12.57 -17.74 18.30
CA SER A 77 11.32 -17.06 18.01
C SER A 77 11.53 -15.56 17.78
N ILE A 78 10.72 -14.99 16.87
CA ILE A 78 10.75 -13.57 16.51
C ILE A 78 9.41 -12.95 16.88
N THR A 79 9.46 -11.77 17.49
CA THR A 79 8.30 -10.91 17.78
C THR A 79 8.56 -9.55 17.15
N THR A 80 7.69 -9.11 16.24
CA THR A 80 7.78 -7.79 15.60
C THR A 80 7.01 -6.74 16.40
N TYR A 81 7.47 -5.49 16.33
CA TYR A 81 6.85 -4.35 16.99
C TYR A 81 6.49 -3.28 15.99
N ASP A 82 5.23 -2.87 16.00
CA ASP A 82 4.69 -1.79 15.20
C ASP A 82 3.53 -1.08 15.92
N ARG A 83 2.88 -0.13 15.24
CA ARG A 83 1.73 0.58 15.81
C ARG A 83 0.47 -0.28 15.97
N ILE A 84 0.38 -1.43 15.30
CA ILE A 84 -0.75 -2.36 15.46
C ILE A 84 -0.65 -3.06 16.79
N ASN A 85 0.57 -3.47 17.18
CA ASN A 85 0.81 -4.26 18.38
C ASN A 85 1.43 -3.47 19.55
N GLY A 86 1.34 -2.14 19.54
CA GLY A 86 1.54 -1.34 20.75
C GLY A 86 2.49 -0.17 20.68
N LEU A 87 3.36 -0.06 19.66
CA LEU A 87 4.19 1.13 19.51
C LEU A 87 3.34 2.38 19.27
N SER A 88 3.83 3.51 19.77
CA SER A 88 3.12 4.79 19.69
C SER A 88 3.29 5.48 18.34
N ASP A 89 4.40 5.20 17.62
CA ASP A 89 4.72 5.86 16.37
C ASP A 89 5.45 4.92 15.39
N THR A 90 5.89 5.46 14.27
CA THR A 90 6.70 4.79 13.23
C THR A 90 8.05 5.47 13.11
N HIS A 91 9.01 4.84 12.42
CA HIS A 91 10.32 5.40 12.13
C HIS A 91 11.16 5.65 13.38
N ILE A 92 11.56 4.54 14.03
CA ILE A 92 12.50 4.57 15.15
C ILE A 92 13.89 4.92 14.60
N THR A 93 14.56 5.87 15.24
CA THR A 93 15.93 6.31 14.86
C THR A 93 17.00 5.79 15.80
N HIS A 94 16.64 5.53 17.06
CA HIS A 94 17.59 5.06 18.07
C HIS A 94 16.93 4.04 18.99
N ILE A 95 17.67 3.00 19.35
CA ILE A 95 17.33 2.08 20.43
C ILE A 95 18.49 1.99 21.43
N ALA A 96 18.18 1.74 22.70
CA ALA A 96 19.18 1.42 23.70
C ALA A 96 18.54 0.63 24.87
N TRP A 97 19.23 -0.40 25.37
CA TRP A 97 18.74 -1.23 26.46
C TRP A 97 19.35 -0.85 27.80
N SER A 98 18.55 -0.74 28.84
CA SER A 98 19.00 -0.59 30.22
C SER A 98 18.81 -1.88 31.01
N ASN A 99 19.91 -2.52 31.37
CA ASN A 99 19.88 -3.68 32.25
C ASN A 99 19.36 -3.38 33.66
N ALA A 100 19.55 -2.15 34.15
CA ALA A 100 19.10 -1.71 35.48
C ALA A 100 17.60 -1.42 35.50
N ALA A 101 17.04 -0.83 34.45
CA ALA A 101 15.61 -0.57 34.33
C ALA A 101 14.85 -1.71 33.70
N LYS A 102 15.50 -2.69 33.04
CA LYS A 102 14.90 -3.78 32.26
C LYS A 102 13.94 -3.25 31.19
N ARG A 103 14.35 -2.20 30.50
CA ARG A 103 13.59 -1.55 29.44
C ARG A 103 14.49 -1.11 28.29
N LEU A 104 13.99 -1.31 27.08
CA LEU A 104 14.49 -0.67 25.86
C LEU A 104 13.89 0.72 25.80
N ILE A 105 14.69 1.73 25.47
CA ILE A 105 14.21 3.01 24.98
C ILE A 105 14.25 2.98 23.45
N ALA A 106 13.13 3.33 22.80
CA ALA A 106 13.01 3.53 21.37
C ALA A 106 12.64 5.00 21.13
N VAL A 107 13.47 5.69 20.37
CA VAL A 107 13.27 7.10 20.05
C VAL A 107 12.87 7.23 18.58
N TYR A 108 11.83 7.97 18.31
CA TYR A 108 11.31 8.21 16.98
C TYR A 108 11.86 9.48 16.33
N GLU A 109 11.80 9.55 15.01
CA GLU A 109 12.20 10.70 14.21
C GLU A 109 11.55 12.02 14.70
N ASN A 110 10.28 11.96 15.08
CA ASN A 110 9.53 13.11 15.60
C ASN A 110 9.79 13.38 17.10
N SER A 111 10.77 12.72 17.69
CA SER A 111 11.16 12.85 19.10
C SER A 111 10.14 12.31 20.11
N ASN A 112 9.17 11.50 19.66
CA ASN A 112 8.39 10.69 20.58
C ASN A 112 9.28 9.56 21.14
N ILE A 113 8.90 8.99 22.28
CA ILE A 113 9.72 7.99 22.96
C ILE A 113 8.82 6.86 23.48
N ASP A 114 9.19 5.62 23.19
CA ASP A 114 8.59 4.45 23.83
C ASP A 114 9.62 3.69 24.68
N LEU A 115 9.15 3.16 25.78
CA LEU A 115 9.88 2.21 26.60
C LEU A 115 9.25 0.83 26.44
N VAL A 116 10.02 -0.16 26.03
CA VAL A 116 9.56 -1.53 25.78
C VAL A 116 10.23 -2.48 26.77
N ASP A 117 9.47 -3.31 27.47
CA ASP A 117 10.03 -4.37 28.30
C ASP A 117 10.20 -5.69 27.52
N ILE A 118 10.86 -6.69 28.12
CA ILE A 118 11.08 -8.00 27.47
C ILE A 118 9.80 -8.80 27.19
N LYS A 119 8.66 -8.39 27.76
CA LYS A 119 7.34 -9.01 27.52
C LYS A 119 6.55 -8.30 26.42
N GLY A 120 7.12 -7.21 25.87
CA GLY A 120 6.48 -6.42 24.84
C GLY A 120 5.53 -5.34 25.35
N ASN A 121 5.48 -5.08 26.67
CA ASN A 121 4.69 -3.96 27.19
C ASN A 121 5.34 -2.64 26.84
N VAL A 122 4.56 -1.73 26.24
CA VAL A 122 5.01 -0.40 25.79
C VAL A 122 4.51 0.69 26.74
N THR A 123 5.38 1.63 27.08
CA THR A 123 5.02 2.84 27.84
C THR A 123 5.52 4.06 27.09
N ASN A 124 4.63 4.96 26.72
CA ASN A 124 4.98 6.17 25.95
C ASN A 124 5.40 7.33 26.83
N ILE A 125 6.39 8.08 26.38
CA ILE A 125 6.84 9.38 26.94
C ILE A 125 6.73 10.43 25.84
N SER A 126 5.58 11.10 25.74
CA SER A 126 5.31 12.10 24.71
C SER A 126 5.76 13.51 25.08
N ALA A 127 6.39 13.72 26.23
CA ALA A 127 6.72 15.06 26.75
C ALA A 127 7.62 15.88 25.82
N LEU A 128 8.62 15.27 25.18
CA LEU A 128 9.48 15.93 24.20
C LEU A 128 8.72 16.17 22.88
N TYR A 129 8.00 15.19 22.39
CA TYR A 129 7.16 15.27 21.19
C TYR A 129 6.15 16.43 21.29
N SER A 130 5.41 16.50 22.39
CA SER A 130 4.35 17.50 22.60
C SER A 130 4.86 18.89 23.02
N LYS A 131 6.18 19.02 23.32
CA LYS A 131 6.75 20.33 23.72
C LYS A 131 6.64 21.34 22.59
N SER A 132 5.97 22.46 22.83
CA SER A 132 5.93 23.58 21.89
C SER A 132 7.24 24.37 21.98
N THR A 133 8.03 24.35 20.92
CA THR A 133 9.30 25.08 20.80
C THR A 133 9.59 25.33 19.32
N THR A 134 10.38 26.39 19.05
CA THR A 134 10.96 26.66 17.71
C THR A 134 12.28 25.93 17.48
N GLU A 135 12.84 25.32 18.53
CA GLU A 135 14.09 24.56 18.47
C GLU A 135 13.88 23.18 17.85
N ASP A 136 14.89 22.70 17.15
CA ASP A 136 14.90 21.33 16.63
C ASP A 136 14.99 20.33 17.79
N LYS A 137 13.97 19.47 17.90
CA LYS A 137 13.89 18.44 18.94
C LYS A 137 14.54 17.11 18.55
N THR A 138 15.05 16.99 17.34
CA THR A 138 15.62 15.72 16.83
C THR A 138 16.68 15.20 17.79
N VAL A 139 16.50 13.96 18.23
CA VAL A 139 17.45 13.26 19.08
C VAL A 139 18.56 12.70 18.19
N LYS A 140 19.79 13.09 18.46
CA LYS A 140 20.97 12.71 17.67
C LYS A 140 21.72 11.50 18.25
N ASP A 141 21.59 11.27 19.55
CA ASP A 141 22.25 10.18 20.23
C ASP A 141 21.52 9.81 21.52
N VAL A 142 21.64 8.54 21.92
CA VAL A 142 21.06 7.98 23.16
C VAL A 142 22.16 7.23 23.91
N ARG A 143 22.36 7.54 25.19
CA ARG A 143 23.34 6.92 26.07
C ARG A 143 22.67 6.40 27.33
N ILE A 144 23.05 5.20 27.80
CA ILE A 144 22.48 4.57 29.01
C ILE A 144 23.45 4.72 30.18
N ASP A 145 22.90 5.11 31.35
CA ASP A 145 23.56 5.14 32.63
C ASP A 145 22.64 4.60 33.73
N GLY A 146 22.79 3.34 34.06
CA GLY A 146 21.95 2.67 35.03
C GLY A 146 20.46 2.71 34.63
N ILE A 147 19.64 3.36 35.44
CA ILE A 147 18.20 3.53 35.17
C ILE A 147 17.87 4.77 34.32
N TYR A 148 18.87 5.50 33.87
CA TYR A 148 18.70 6.70 33.08
C TYR A 148 19.15 6.53 31.65
N ALA A 149 18.44 7.19 30.73
CA ALA A 149 18.91 7.46 29.37
C ALA A 149 19.18 8.95 29.20
N TRP A 150 20.28 9.26 28.51
CA TRP A 150 20.71 10.60 28.14
C TRP A 150 20.46 10.80 26.65
N LEU A 151 19.56 11.73 26.30
CA LEU A 151 19.21 12.05 24.92
C LEU A 151 19.86 13.36 24.53
N VAL A 152 20.63 13.33 23.44
CA VAL A 152 21.35 14.51 22.92
C VAL A 152 20.54 15.13 21.80
N THR A 153 20.18 16.40 21.94
CA THR A 153 19.55 17.22 20.90
C THR A 153 20.40 18.48 20.66
N ASP A 154 20.06 19.26 19.65
CA ASP A 154 20.78 20.52 19.38
C ASP A 154 20.55 21.57 20.48
N PHE A 155 19.39 21.56 21.14
CA PHE A 155 19.06 22.59 22.12
C PHE A 155 19.34 22.20 23.57
N ALA A 156 19.45 20.88 23.87
CA ALA A 156 19.61 20.41 25.25
C ALA A 156 20.09 18.94 25.29
N ILE A 157 20.56 18.54 26.47
CA ILE A 157 20.69 17.13 26.87
C ILE A 157 19.55 16.83 27.82
N LEU A 158 18.76 15.79 27.50
CA LEU A 158 17.64 15.37 28.35
C LEU A 158 18.00 14.09 29.10
N LYS A 159 17.66 14.06 30.38
CA LYS A 159 17.82 12.88 31.24
C LYS A 159 16.46 12.22 31.46
N VAL A 160 16.30 11.00 30.93
CA VAL A 160 15.06 10.22 31.02
C VAL A 160 15.21 9.16 32.10
N ASN A 161 14.29 9.13 33.05
CA ASN A 161 14.19 8.05 34.02
C ASN A 161 13.37 6.90 33.42
N LEU A 162 14.05 5.80 33.08
CA LEU A 162 13.43 4.66 32.41
C LEU A 162 12.50 3.85 33.30
N GLN A 163 12.68 3.87 34.63
CA GLN A 163 11.77 3.18 35.56
C GLN A 163 10.48 3.94 35.78
N LYS A 164 10.56 5.28 35.91
CA LYS A 164 9.40 6.13 36.11
C LYS A 164 8.71 6.55 34.80
N ALA A 165 9.34 6.33 33.67
CA ALA A 165 8.87 6.74 32.33
C ALA A 165 8.64 8.27 32.25
N GLU A 166 9.63 9.06 32.64
CA GLU A 166 9.55 10.54 32.65
C GLU A 166 10.89 11.16 32.26
N ILE A 167 10.86 12.37 31.68
CA ILE A 167 12.03 13.21 31.53
C ILE A 167 12.27 13.86 32.91
N SER A 168 13.34 13.45 33.58
CA SER A 168 13.64 13.95 34.94
C SER A 168 14.33 15.31 34.92
N ASP A 169 15.19 15.57 33.93
CA ASP A 169 15.95 16.82 33.81
C ASP A 169 16.14 17.21 32.35
N THR A 170 16.33 18.51 32.11
CA THR A 170 16.67 19.08 30.79
C THR A 170 17.81 20.07 30.97
N TYR A 171 18.97 19.78 30.43
CA TYR A 171 20.17 20.58 30.53
C TYR A 171 20.38 21.36 29.23
N THR A 172 20.10 22.65 29.24
CA THR A 172 20.47 23.56 28.15
C THR A 172 21.94 23.93 28.23
N PRO A 173 22.63 24.40 27.18
CA PRO A 173 24.06 24.75 27.21
C PRO A 173 24.47 25.77 28.32
N ASN A 174 23.52 26.58 28.79
CA ASN A 174 23.75 27.56 29.88
C ASN A 174 23.35 27.04 31.27
N HIS A 175 22.93 25.77 31.38
CA HIS A 175 22.53 25.20 32.66
C HIS A 175 23.77 24.98 33.55
N PRO A 176 23.72 25.35 34.88
CA PRO A 176 24.89 25.20 35.78
C PRO A 176 25.44 23.76 35.83
N ASP A 177 24.57 22.78 35.76
CA ASP A 177 24.90 21.35 35.81
C ASP A 177 24.94 20.70 34.42
N TYR A 178 25.25 21.48 33.37
CA TYR A 178 25.35 20.92 32.01
C TYR A 178 26.42 19.82 31.97
N PRO A 179 26.09 18.60 31.49
CA PRO A 179 27.02 17.48 31.50
C PRO A 179 28.28 17.78 30.66
N THR A 180 29.43 17.70 31.26
CA THR A 180 30.73 17.86 30.58
C THR A 180 31.21 16.58 29.91
N SER A 181 30.63 15.42 30.29
CA SER A 181 30.87 14.14 29.67
C SER A 181 29.60 13.29 29.73
N LEU A 182 29.36 12.48 28.72
CA LEU A 182 28.27 11.52 28.66
C LEU A 182 28.83 10.09 28.78
N PRO A 183 28.00 9.11 29.23
CA PRO A 183 28.40 7.70 29.19
C PRO A 183 28.85 7.26 27.80
N GLU A 184 29.75 6.28 27.72
CA GLU A 184 30.15 5.73 26.43
C GLU A 184 29.03 4.95 25.77
N LYS A 185 28.90 5.07 24.44
CA LYS A 185 28.01 4.24 23.62
C LYS A 185 28.74 2.93 23.33
N SER A 186 28.11 1.81 23.67
CA SER A 186 28.64 0.48 23.34
C SER A 186 28.08 0.01 21.99
N THR A 187 28.91 -0.49 21.12
CA THR A 187 28.55 -1.20 19.87
C THR A 187 28.80 -2.71 19.98
N ALA A 188 29.15 -3.18 21.19
CA ALA A 188 29.54 -4.58 21.39
C ALA A 188 28.47 -5.59 21.01
N ASP A 189 27.20 -5.27 21.24
CA ASP A 189 26.06 -6.14 20.88
C ASP A 189 25.89 -6.19 19.35
N TYR A 190 26.03 -5.06 18.67
CA TYR A 190 25.96 -4.97 17.22
C TYR A 190 27.01 -5.87 16.56
N ASP A 191 28.28 -5.69 16.91
CA ASP A 191 29.39 -6.44 16.34
C ASP A 191 29.29 -7.95 16.63
N LYS A 192 28.77 -8.32 17.81
CA LYS A 192 28.60 -9.70 18.25
C LYS A 192 27.51 -10.46 17.51
N TYR A 193 26.37 -9.80 17.24
CA TYR A 193 25.16 -10.47 16.80
C TYR A 193 24.74 -10.17 15.36
N LEU A 194 25.39 -9.24 14.66
CA LEU A 194 25.01 -8.83 13.30
C LEU A 194 24.80 -10.03 12.35
N SER A 195 25.73 -10.98 12.31
CA SER A 195 25.62 -12.14 11.42
C SER A 195 24.42 -13.04 11.76
N THR A 196 24.08 -13.15 13.04
CA THR A 196 22.93 -13.95 13.51
C THR A 196 21.62 -13.35 13.08
N VAL A 197 21.42 -12.05 13.31
CA VAL A 197 20.14 -11.37 13.01
C VAL A 197 19.96 -11.12 11.53
N THR A 198 21.03 -10.98 10.74
CA THR A 198 20.96 -10.88 9.29
C THR A 198 20.45 -12.18 8.65
N ALA A 199 20.86 -13.33 9.23
CA ALA A 199 20.40 -14.64 8.73
C ALA A 199 18.97 -15.00 9.16
N LEU A 200 18.48 -14.41 10.25
CA LEU A 200 17.19 -14.75 10.90
C LEU A 200 16.37 -13.47 11.12
N LYS A 201 15.87 -12.89 10.03
CA LYS A 201 15.02 -11.69 10.04
C LYS A 201 13.52 -12.04 9.91
N PRO A 202 12.60 -11.18 10.37
CA PRO A 202 11.16 -11.33 10.10
C PRO A 202 10.85 -11.33 8.59
N ILE A 203 9.68 -11.90 8.24
CA ILE A 203 9.14 -11.79 6.87
C ILE A 203 8.70 -10.33 6.64
N GLY A 204 9.19 -9.75 5.53
CA GLY A 204 8.87 -8.38 5.13
C GLY A 204 9.57 -8.03 3.83
N PRO A 205 9.26 -6.86 3.24
CA PRO A 205 10.02 -6.35 2.10
C PRO A 205 11.50 -6.14 2.48
N ASP A 206 12.39 -6.21 1.51
CA ASP A 206 13.80 -5.92 1.77
C ASP A 206 14.03 -4.42 2.00
N TYR A 207 13.32 -3.58 1.25
CA TYR A 207 13.50 -2.12 1.28
C TYR A 207 12.21 -1.40 1.65
N ASN A 208 12.34 -0.31 2.41
CA ASN A 208 11.23 0.58 2.79
C ASN A 208 11.08 1.76 1.81
N HIS A 209 11.24 1.51 0.52
CA HIS A 209 11.03 2.50 -0.53
C HIS A 209 9.86 2.06 -1.40
N PHE A 210 8.77 2.84 -1.39
CA PHE A 210 7.54 2.53 -2.11
C PHE A 210 7.03 3.80 -2.80
N TYR A 211 6.96 3.79 -4.12
CA TYR A 211 6.48 4.92 -4.90
C TYR A 211 5.23 4.58 -5.70
N GLU A 212 5.28 3.54 -6.53
CA GLU A 212 4.14 3.02 -7.27
C GLU A 212 3.90 1.56 -6.89
N ALA A 213 2.63 1.17 -6.86
CA ALA A 213 2.23 -0.22 -6.71
C ALA A 213 1.08 -0.58 -7.63
N LYS A 214 1.10 -1.82 -8.11
CA LYS A 214 0.01 -2.42 -8.86
C LYS A 214 -0.32 -3.78 -8.29
N PHE A 215 -1.61 -4.05 -8.12
CA PHE A 215 -2.10 -5.37 -7.76
C PHE A 215 -2.60 -6.06 -9.03
N LEU A 216 -1.96 -7.16 -9.40
CA LEU A 216 -2.32 -7.93 -10.59
C LEU A 216 -2.04 -9.42 -10.37
N ASN A 217 -2.94 -10.30 -10.83
CA ASN A 217 -2.80 -11.75 -10.74
C ASN A 217 -2.46 -12.22 -9.31
N ASP A 218 -3.20 -11.72 -8.31
CA ASP A 218 -3.06 -12.01 -6.87
C ASP A 218 -1.66 -11.66 -6.30
N ARG A 219 -0.94 -10.74 -6.92
CA ARG A 219 0.35 -10.24 -6.47
C ARG A 219 0.38 -8.72 -6.43
N LEU A 220 1.04 -8.19 -5.41
CA LEU A 220 1.37 -6.78 -5.30
C LEU A 220 2.78 -6.55 -5.83
N TYR A 221 2.91 -5.73 -6.86
CA TYR A 221 4.19 -5.30 -7.44
C TYR A 221 4.45 -3.88 -6.98
N THR A 222 5.67 -3.58 -6.52
CA THR A 222 6.05 -2.25 -6.03
C THR A 222 7.35 -1.77 -6.65
N THR A 223 7.46 -0.46 -6.89
CA THR A 223 8.70 0.22 -7.25
C THR A 223 9.13 1.15 -6.13
N GLY A 224 10.44 1.42 -6.01
CA GLY A 224 11.00 2.18 -4.90
C GLY A 224 11.57 3.55 -5.25
N GLY A 225 11.61 3.93 -6.52
CA GLY A 225 12.23 5.18 -6.95
C GLY A 225 11.24 6.19 -7.52
N PHE A 226 11.69 7.43 -7.68
CA PHE A 226 10.96 8.48 -8.39
C PHE A 226 11.95 9.50 -8.96
N PHE A 227 11.49 10.32 -9.89
CA PHE A 227 12.15 11.55 -10.29
C PHE A 227 11.10 12.64 -10.48
N ILE A 228 11.44 13.85 -10.09
CA ILE A 228 10.56 15.02 -10.24
C ILE A 228 11.39 16.13 -10.86
N SER A 229 10.95 16.64 -12.03
CA SER A 229 11.63 17.72 -12.72
C SER A 229 11.81 18.95 -11.81
N GLY A 230 13.04 19.45 -11.73
CA GLY A 230 13.39 20.61 -10.92
C GLY A 230 13.68 20.30 -9.45
N MET A 231 13.58 19.05 -9.01
CA MET A 231 14.04 18.60 -7.70
C MET A 231 15.35 17.80 -7.83
N PRO A 232 16.17 17.73 -6.75
CA PRO A 232 17.31 16.82 -6.72
C PRO A 232 16.85 15.38 -6.91
N ASP A 233 17.56 14.61 -7.74
CA ASP A 233 17.30 13.19 -7.93
C ASP A 233 17.57 12.43 -6.61
N PRO A 234 16.67 11.56 -6.17
CA PRO A 234 16.85 10.81 -4.92
C PRO A 234 18.00 9.78 -5.03
N ASN A 235 18.28 9.30 -6.24
CA ASN A 235 19.28 8.26 -6.53
C ASN A 235 19.04 6.97 -5.74
N TYR A 236 17.77 6.57 -5.56
CA TYR A 236 17.45 5.31 -4.93
C TYR A 236 17.88 4.14 -5.80
N PRO A 237 18.46 3.08 -5.19
CA PRO A 237 18.74 1.84 -5.91
C PRO A 237 17.50 1.37 -6.68
N GLY A 238 17.70 0.78 -7.86
CA GLY A 238 16.62 0.20 -8.64
C GLY A 238 16.05 -1.01 -7.91
N ILE A 239 14.80 -0.90 -7.47
CA ILE A 239 14.14 -1.89 -6.63
C ILE A 239 12.76 -2.20 -7.19
N ILE A 240 12.49 -3.49 -7.38
CA ILE A 240 11.16 -4.04 -7.63
C ILE A 240 10.94 -5.13 -6.59
N GLN A 241 9.90 -5.01 -5.78
CA GLN A 241 9.53 -5.99 -4.78
C GLN A 241 8.12 -6.51 -5.06
N VAL A 242 7.93 -7.81 -4.91
CA VAL A 242 6.67 -8.48 -5.19
C VAL A 242 6.22 -9.26 -3.97
N PHE A 243 4.98 -9.02 -3.55
CA PHE A 243 4.31 -9.74 -2.47
C PHE A 243 3.22 -10.65 -3.05
N ASP A 244 3.28 -11.95 -2.75
CA ASP A 244 2.33 -12.95 -3.27
C ASP A 244 1.19 -13.29 -2.29
N GLY A 245 1.06 -12.50 -1.21
CA GLY A 245 0.11 -12.73 -0.13
C GLY A 245 0.73 -13.39 1.10
N ASN A 246 1.89 -14.05 0.97
CA ASN A 246 2.61 -14.71 2.05
C ASN A 246 4.04 -14.19 2.17
N ASP A 247 4.78 -14.21 1.07
CA ASP A 247 6.20 -13.90 1.04
C ASP A 247 6.53 -12.74 0.10
N TRP A 248 7.65 -12.08 0.39
CA TRP A 248 8.23 -11.04 -0.44
C TRP A 248 9.36 -11.59 -1.30
N THR A 249 9.41 -11.15 -2.55
CA THR A 249 10.50 -11.47 -3.49
C THR A 249 11.03 -10.16 -4.07
N THR A 250 12.33 -9.94 -3.96
CA THR A 250 13.01 -8.82 -4.62
C THR A 250 13.56 -9.29 -5.96
N TYR A 251 13.32 -8.51 -7.02
CA TYR A 251 13.85 -8.79 -8.34
C TYR A 251 15.36 -8.57 -8.38
N GLU A 252 15.99 -9.06 -9.42
CA GLU A 252 17.43 -8.93 -9.61
C GLU A 252 17.92 -7.49 -9.47
N GLU A 253 18.98 -7.28 -8.65
CA GLU A 253 19.53 -5.95 -8.30
C GLU A 253 20.85 -5.64 -8.99
N ASN A 254 21.65 -6.65 -9.35
CA ASN A 254 22.99 -6.46 -9.96
C ASN A 254 22.92 -6.07 -11.45
N ILE A 255 21.94 -5.24 -11.80
CA ILE A 255 21.62 -4.86 -13.18
C ILE A 255 22.67 -3.87 -13.72
N SER A 256 23.17 -2.96 -12.90
CA SER A 256 24.22 -2.01 -13.28
C SER A 256 25.50 -2.70 -13.78
N GLU A 257 25.88 -3.82 -13.17
CA GLU A 257 27.03 -4.62 -13.58
C GLU A 257 26.80 -5.31 -14.95
N LYS A 258 25.56 -5.74 -15.23
CA LYS A 258 25.20 -6.42 -16.47
C LYS A 258 25.06 -5.47 -17.64
N THR A 259 24.49 -4.30 -17.40
CA THR A 259 24.17 -3.32 -18.45
C THR A 259 25.28 -2.31 -18.70
N GLY A 260 26.12 -2.05 -17.71
CA GLY A 260 27.10 -0.97 -17.70
C GLY A 260 26.51 0.42 -17.44
N TYR A 261 25.21 0.50 -17.11
CA TYR A 261 24.48 1.73 -16.78
C TYR A 261 23.92 1.65 -15.35
N GLN A 262 23.65 2.80 -14.76
CA GLN A 262 23.04 2.86 -13.43
C GLN A 262 21.64 2.26 -13.42
N TYR A 263 21.33 1.41 -12.46
CA TYR A 263 19.99 0.90 -12.20
C TYR A 263 19.42 1.61 -10.97
N ILE A 264 18.71 2.72 -11.19
CA ILE A 264 18.27 3.65 -10.15
C ILE A 264 16.91 4.26 -10.50
N ASP A 265 16.21 4.73 -9.45
CA ASP A 265 14.98 5.51 -9.53
C ASP A 265 13.91 4.86 -10.43
N ILE A 266 13.67 3.57 -10.23
CA ILE A 266 12.57 2.85 -10.89
C ILE A 266 11.26 3.33 -10.29
N ASN A 267 10.42 3.99 -11.10
CA ASN A 267 9.23 4.69 -10.66
C ASN A 267 7.93 4.20 -11.29
N CYS A 268 7.99 3.36 -12.30
CA CYS A 268 6.80 2.78 -12.93
C CYS A 268 7.06 1.34 -13.36
N LEU A 269 6.03 0.53 -13.40
CA LEU A 269 6.04 -0.82 -13.93
C LEU A 269 4.67 -1.20 -14.48
N ASP A 270 4.65 -2.20 -15.37
CA ASP A 270 3.43 -2.95 -15.66
C ASP A 270 3.73 -4.42 -15.94
N VAL A 271 2.71 -5.25 -15.85
CA VAL A 271 2.79 -6.71 -15.99
C VAL A 271 2.05 -7.11 -17.25
N MET A 272 2.66 -7.95 -18.08
CA MET A 272 2.04 -8.42 -19.32
C MET A 272 0.74 -9.20 -19.00
N PRO A 273 -0.41 -8.83 -19.58
CA PRO A 273 -1.69 -9.44 -19.26
C PRO A 273 -1.72 -10.97 -19.40
N ASP A 274 -1.16 -11.49 -20.49
CA ASP A 274 -1.17 -12.93 -20.77
C ASP A 274 0.00 -13.70 -20.14
N ASN A 275 0.97 -12.99 -19.52
CA ASN A 275 2.13 -13.61 -18.89
C ASN A 275 2.52 -12.89 -17.59
N PRO A 276 1.95 -13.28 -16.43
CA PRO A 276 2.22 -12.63 -15.14
C PRO A 276 3.67 -12.69 -14.66
N GLN A 277 4.50 -13.50 -15.30
CA GLN A 277 5.93 -13.59 -15.00
C GLN A 277 6.76 -12.54 -15.73
N TYR A 278 6.16 -11.90 -16.76
CA TYR A 278 6.82 -10.90 -17.58
C TYR A 278 6.44 -9.50 -17.11
N VAL A 279 7.40 -8.83 -16.52
CA VAL A 279 7.24 -7.49 -15.95
C VAL A 279 8.17 -6.53 -16.67
N ILE A 280 7.66 -5.38 -17.05
CA ILE A 280 8.48 -4.29 -17.57
C ILE A 280 8.44 -3.14 -16.59
N ALA A 281 9.61 -2.58 -16.30
CA ALA A 281 9.76 -1.45 -15.40
C ALA A 281 10.55 -0.33 -16.08
N GLY A 282 10.24 0.89 -15.71
CA GLY A 282 10.89 2.09 -16.21
C GLY A 282 11.28 3.03 -15.08
N GLY A 283 12.25 3.86 -15.37
CA GLY A 283 12.75 4.84 -14.42
C GLY A 283 13.60 5.90 -15.09
N ARG A 284 14.55 6.44 -14.33
CA ARG A 284 15.42 7.52 -14.80
C ARG A 284 16.38 7.09 -15.93
N THR A 285 16.69 5.82 -16.03
CA THR A 285 17.78 5.31 -16.86
C THR A 285 17.31 4.38 -18.00
N GLY A 286 16.01 4.38 -18.29
CA GLY A 286 15.43 3.57 -19.38
C GLY A 286 14.43 2.53 -18.91
N ILE A 287 14.30 1.45 -19.70
CA ILE A 287 13.32 0.38 -19.52
C ILE A 287 14.02 -0.94 -19.30
N TYR A 288 13.50 -1.73 -18.39
CA TYR A 288 14.01 -3.03 -17.95
C TYR A 288 12.91 -4.08 -18.07
N GLU A 289 13.17 -5.15 -18.81
CA GLU A 289 12.28 -6.28 -18.97
C GLU A 289 12.73 -7.43 -18.10
N PHE A 290 11.83 -7.97 -17.29
CA PHE A 290 12.07 -9.07 -16.38
C PHE A 290 11.20 -10.28 -16.73
N ASN A 291 11.74 -11.47 -16.56
CA ASN A 291 11.00 -12.70 -16.57
C ASN A 291 11.33 -13.51 -15.31
N ASN A 292 10.32 -13.83 -14.49
CA ASN A 292 10.52 -14.45 -13.17
C ASN A 292 11.53 -13.70 -12.30
N GLY A 293 11.50 -12.37 -12.29
CA GLY A 293 12.38 -11.53 -11.49
C GLY A 293 13.82 -11.38 -12.01
N SER A 294 14.19 -12.05 -13.09
CA SER A 294 15.52 -11.92 -13.72
C SER A 294 15.47 -11.00 -14.92
N LEU A 295 16.46 -10.12 -15.07
CA LEU A 295 16.58 -9.24 -16.21
C LEU A 295 16.79 -10.04 -17.50
N VAL A 296 15.94 -9.80 -18.52
CA VAL A 296 16.04 -10.42 -19.86
C VAL A 296 16.44 -9.43 -20.93
N ARG A 297 16.09 -8.13 -20.78
CA ARG A 297 16.42 -7.08 -21.74
C ARG A 297 16.45 -5.70 -21.10
N TYR A 298 17.27 -4.81 -21.64
CA TYR A 298 17.37 -3.42 -21.22
C TYR A 298 17.31 -2.50 -22.46
N HIS A 299 16.54 -1.42 -22.36
CA HIS A 299 16.39 -0.44 -23.44
C HIS A 299 16.78 0.97 -22.98
N ASN A 300 17.58 1.61 -23.78
CA ASN A 300 18.01 3.00 -23.66
C ASN A 300 18.10 3.67 -25.02
N GLN A 301 18.69 4.86 -25.09
CA GLN A 301 18.85 5.58 -26.37
C GLN A 301 19.83 4.95 -27.35
N ASP A 302 20.68 3.98 -26.92
CA ASP A 302 21.68 3.35 -27.81
C ASP A 302 21.08 2.16 -28.59
N ASN A 303 20.03 1.52 -28.07
CA ASN A 303 19.50 0.26 -28.61
C ASN A 303 17.98 0.28 -28.87
N SER A 304 17.33 1.43 -28.70
CA SER A 304 15.90 1.62 -28.91
C SER A 304 15.60 3.04 -29.41
N PRO A 305 14.34 3.37 -29.77
CA PRO A 305 13.94 4.74 -30.11
C PRO A 305 13.91 5.70 -28.93
N LEU A 306 14.04 5.24 -27.69
CA LEU A 306 14.07 6.09 -26.51
C LEU A 306 15.14 7.17 -26.63
N LYS A 307 14.90 8.32 -26.01
CA LYS A 307 15.81 9.46 -26.03
C LYS A 307 16.17 9.93 -24.64
N GLY A 308 17.38 10.40 -24.47
CA GLY A 308 17.79 11.15 -23.28
C GLY A 308 17.01 12.45 -23.14
N ALA A 309 16.77 12.85 -21.91
CA ALA A 309 16.11 14.11 -21.59
C ALA A 309 16.93 15.31 -22.09
N ILE A 310 16.25 16.41 -22.41
CA ILE A 310 16.89 17.65 -22.82
C ILE A 310 16.97 18.62 -21.65
N ASP A 311 18.22 18.97 -21.24
CA ASP A 311 18.48 20.04 -20.30
C ASP A 311 19.24 21.17 -21.01
N ARG A 312 18.71 22.41 -20.91
CA ARG A 312 19.31 23.61 -21.50
C ARG A 312 19.74 23.46 -22.97
N GLY A 313 18.92 22.74 -23.73
CA GLY A 313 19.15 22.51 -25.16
C GLY A 313 20.20 21.43 -25.49
N LYS A 314 20.60 20.61 -24.50
CA LYS A 314 21.48 19.45 -24.70
C LYS A 314 20.73 18.17 -24.40
N VAL A 315 20.85 17.17 -25.25
CA VAL A 315 20.42 15.80 -24.94
C VAL A 315 21.39 15.24 -23.92
N LEU A 316 20.82 14.72 -22.81
CA LEU A 316 21.56 14.05 -21.77
C LEU A 316 21.90 12.61 -22.20
N ASP A 317 22.82 11.98 -21.46
CA ASP A 317 23.24 10.60 -21.69
C ASP A 317 22.22 9.57 -21.18
N ASN A 318 22.61 8.31 -21.14
CA ASN A 318 21.77 7.21 -20.68
C ASN A 318 21.42 7.24 -19.18
N ASP A 319 22.01 8.12 -18.39
CA ASP A 319 21.61 8.33 -16.99
C ASP A 319 20.32 9.14 -16.87
N TYR A 320 19.81 9.67 -17.97
CA TYR A 320 18.59 10.49 -18.03
C TYR A 320 17.67 10.12 -19.20
N VAL A 321 17.44 8.83 -19.41
CA VAL A 321 16.36 8.33 -20.30
C VAL A 321 15.11 8.15 -19.45
N LEU A 322 14.34 9.24 -19.29
CA LEU A 322 13.29 9.36 -18.31
C LEU A 322 11.99 8.66 -18.73
N ILE A 323 11.67 7.55 -18.09
CA ILE A 323 10.42 6.81 -18.28
C ILE A 323 9.55 6.97 -17.04
N SER A 324 8.38 7.59 -17.18
CA SER A 324 7.58 7.99 -16.01
C SER A 324 6.22 7.29 -15.89
N ALA A 325 5.73 6.71 -16.98
CA ALA A 325 4.50 5.94 -16.96
C ALA A 325 4.51 4.92 -18.11
N MET A 326 3.86 3.80 -17.86
CA MET A 326 3.67 2.75 -18.83
C MET A 326 2.41 1.94 -18.56
N LYS A 327 1.82 1.37 -19.62
CA LYS A 327 0.63 0.54 -19.53
C LYS A 327 0.57 -0.48 -20.65
N PHE A 328 0.39 -1.75 -20.33
CA PHE A 328 0.04 -2.77 -21.31
C PHE A 328 -1.42 -2.61 -21.75
N ASP A 329 -1.65 -2.78 -23.04
CA ASP A 329 -2.98 -2.99 -23.58
C ASP A 329 -3.37 -4.49 -23.59
N ASN A 330 -4.59 -4.78 -24.01
CA ASN A 330 -5.10 -6.16 -24.10
C ASN A 330 -4.45 -7.02 -25.20
N ASN A 331 -3.62 -6.42 -26.06
CA ASN A 331 -2.87 -7.11 -27.11
C ASN A 331 -1.42 -7.40 -26.68
N ASN A 332 -1.07 -7.14 -25.41
CA ASN A 332 0.28 -7.22 -24.85
C ASN A 332 1.27 -6.20 -25.48
N HIS A 333 0.77 -5.09 -26.03
CA HIS A 333 1.62 -3.98 -26.41
C HIS A 333 1.76 -3.01 -25.22
N LEU A 334 2.97 -2.52 -24.99
CA LEU A 334 3.28 -1.60 -23.90
C LEU A 334 3.30 -0.17 -24.42
N TRP A 335 2.43 0.68 -23.88
CA TRP A 335 2.46 2.13 -24.06
C TRP A 335 3.43 2.75 -23.07
N VAL A 336 4.30 3.64 -23.54
CA VAL A 336 5.42 4.19 -22.78
C VAL A 336 5.49 5.71 -22.98
N LEU A 337 5.68 6.45 -21.88
CA LEU A 337 5.97 7.88 -21.90
C LEU A 337 7.45 8.13 -21.58
N ASN A 338 8.16 8.69 -22.55
CA ASN A 338 9.55 9.14 -22.45
C ASN A 338 9.57 10.66 -22.30
N ASN A 339 9.90 11.15 -21.11
CA ASN A 339 9.77 12.55 -20.73
C ASN A 339 10.90 13.43 -21.25
N GLN A 340 10.63 14.72 -21.43
CA GLN A 340 11.59 15.79 -21.73
C GLN A 340 12.42 15.56 -22.99
N THR A 341 11.89 14.85 -23.96
CA THR A 341 12.60 14.44 -25.18
C THR A 341 12.17 15.25 -26.40
N GLU A 342 13.01 15.32 -27.43
CA GLU A 342 12.65 15.89 -28.70
C GLU A 342 12.08 14.81 -29.64
N GLY A 343 10.83 15.00 -30.05
CA GLY A 343 10.21 14.20 -31.10
C GLY A 343 9.76 12.78 -30.74
N VAL A 344 10.05 12.29 -29.55
CA VAL A 344 9.73 10.91 -29.11
C VAL A 344 9.20 10.93 -27.71
N THR A 345 7.88 11.08 -27.57
CA THR A 345 7.27 11.24 -26.23
C THR A 345 6.36 10.07 -25.86
N LEU A 346 5.51 9.64 -26.78
CA LEU A 346 4.63 8.48 -26.61
C LEU A 346 5.03 7.39 -27.58
N LEU A 347 5.32 6.22 -27.07
CA LEU A 347 5.78 5.05 -27.81
C LEU A 347 4.90 3.85 -27.52
N GLU A 348 4.70 3.00 -28.51
CA GLU A 348 4.16 1.66 -28.38
C GLU A 348 5.29 0.65 -28.58
N PHE A 349 5.39 -0.33 -27.70
CA PHE A 349 6.38 -1.39 -27.73
C PHE A 349 5.73 -2.77 -27.74
N ASP A 350 6.05 -3.59 -28.73
CA ASP A 350 5.72 -5.02 -28.77
C ASP A 350 6.91 -5.83 -28.24
N PRO A 351 6.86 -6.34 -26.99
CA PRO A 351 7.96 -7.10 -26.41
C PRO A 351 8.24 -8.43 -27.14
N THR A 352 7.22 -8.99 -27.80
CA THR A 352 7.31 -10.29 -28.50
C THR A 352 8.19 -10.19 -29.75
N THR A 353 7.99 -9.13 -30.51
CA THR A 353 8.73 -8.90 -31.78
C THR A 353 9.88 -7.91 -31.59
N ASN A 354 10.01 -7.29 -30.43
CA ASN A 354 10.94 -6.20 -30.13
C ASN A 354 10.77 -4.99 -31.08
N LYS A 355 9.53 -4.71 -31.47
CA LYS A 355 9.19 -3.63 -32.37
C LYS A 355 8.69 -2.42 -31.60
N TRP A 356 9.15 -1.24 -32.00
CA TRP A 356 8.71 0.05 -31.50
C TRP A 356 7.95 0.82 -32.56
N THR A 357 6.90 1.53 -32.15
CA THR A 357 6.12 2.47 -32.96
C THR A 357 6.09 3.82 -32.25
N ASP A 358 6.40 4.88 -32.99
CA ASP A 358 6.38 6.26 -32.47
C ASP A 358 4.99 6.88 -32.72
N HIS A 359 4.37 7.39 -31.66
CA HIS A 359 3.09 8.09 -31.65
C HIS A 359 3.27 9.57 -31.25
N HIS A 360 4.38 10.17 -31.62
CA HIS A 360 4.65 11.56 -31.28
C HIS A 360 3.55 12.51 -31.79
N ASN A 361 3.05 13.34 -30.86
CA ASN A 361 2.03 14.34 -31.16
C ASN A 361 2.43 15.70 -30.59
N LYS A 362 2.15 16.78 -31.37
CA LYS A 362 2.45 18.15 -30.95
C LYS A 362 1.77 18.58 -29.63
N ALA A 363 0.68 17.94 -29.22
CA ALA A 363 0.02 18.21 -27.93
C ALA A 363 0.88 17.77 -26.73
N LEU A 364 1.81 16.83 -26.95
CA LEU A 364 2.67 16.24 -25.92
C LEU A 364 3.97 17.03 -25.69
N VAL A 365 4.23 18.06 -26.48
CA VAL A 365 5.44 18.88 -26.39
C VAL A 365 5.10 20.31 -25.95
N ASN A 366 6.11 21.01 -25.44
CA ASN A 366 6.04 22.45 -25.17
C ASN A 366 6.31 23.27 -26.44
N ASP A 367 6.31 24.59 -26.34
CA ASP A 367 6.54 25.52 -27.47
C ASP A 367 7.91 25.35 -28.15
N ASN A 368 8.88 24.73 -27.48
CA ASN A 368 10.21 24.44 -28.03
C ASN A 368 10.29 23.06 -28.70
N GLY A 369 9.19 22.32 -28.80
CA GLY A 369 9.15 20.96 -29.34
C GLY A 369 9.71 19.88 -28.42
N ILE A 370 9.92 20.20 -27.14
CA ILE A 370 10.42 19.25 -26.12
C ILE A 370 9.22 18.65 -25.37
N GLY A 371 9.23 17.35 -25.17
CA GLY A 371 8.23 16.62 -24.40
C GLY A 371 8.05 17.20 -22.98
N LYS A 372 6.83 17.13 -22.47
CA LYS A 372 6.53 17.68 -21.15
C LYS A 372 7.30 16.98 -20.03
N HIS A 373 7.35 17.61 -18.87
CA HIS A 373 8.33 17.29 -17.83
C HIS A 373 7.95 16.15 -16.90
N ALA A 374 6.65 15.94 -16.67
CA ALA A 374 6.23 15.07 -15.58
C ALA A 374 4.97 14.28 -15.93
N PHE A 375 5.01 13.54 -17.02
CA PHE A 375 3.93 12.61 -17.31
C PHE A 375 3.84 11.52 -16.25
N ARG A 376 2.62 11.15 -15.87
CA ARG A 376 2.35 10.07 -14.90
C ARG A 376 0.91 9.56 -14.97
N SER A 377 0.60 8.53 -14.17
CA SER A 377 -0.75 8.00 -13.98
C SER A 377 -1.41 7.56 -15.29
N MET A 378 -0.79 6.61 -16.01
CA MET A 378 -1.31 6.10 -17.27
C MET A 378 -2.32 5.00 -17.06
N ILE A 379 -3.52 5.13 -17.67
CA ILE A 379 -4.54 4.09 -17.72
C ILE A 379 -5.07 3.92 -19.16
N ILE A 380 -5.66 2.76 -19.45
CA ILE A 380 -6.52 2.53 -20.61
C ILE A 380 -7.93 2.34 -20.06
N ASP A 381 -8.87 3.16 -20.51
CA ASP A 381 -10.25 3.10 -20.04
C ASP A 381 -11.06 1.97 -20.70
N SER A 382 -12.30 1.77 -20.26
CA SER A 382 -13.19 0.73 -20.79
C SER A 382 -13.55 0.89 -22.26
N ARG A 383 -13.28 2.07 -22.87
CA ARG A 383 -13.47 2.39 -24.29
C ARG A 383 -12.22 2.14 -25.13
N GLY A 384 -11.10 1.81 -24.48
CA GLY A 384 -9.78 1.65 -25.13
C GLY A 384 -9.00 2.96 -25.30
N LEU A 385 -9.45 4.07 -24.70
CA LEU A 385 -8.75 5.34 -24.72
C LEU A 385 -7.61 5.36 -23.71
N LEU A 386 -6.45 5.87 -24.10
CA LEU A 386 -5.29 6.02 -23.26
C LEU A 386 -5.36 7.38 -22.54
N TRP A 387 -5.27 7.36 -21.21
CA TRP A 387 -5.29 8.55 -20.38
C TRP A 387 -4.02 8.67 -19.57
N PHE A 388 -3.51 9.88 -19.38
CA PHE A 388 -2.40 10.23 -18.50
C PHE A 388 -2.41 11.72 -18.17
N VAL A 389 -1.57 12.14 -17.25
CA VAL A 389 -1.48 13.55 -16.82
C VAL A 389 -0.07 14.10 -16.99
N ASN A 390 0.07 15.41 -17.10
CA ASN A 390 1.31 16.13 -16.86
C ASN A 390 1.23 16.81 -15.49
N ASP A 391 1.91 16.23 -14.52
CA ASP A 391 1.97 16.67 -13.12
C ASP A 391 3.10 17.71 -12.94
N ASN A 392 2.92 18.87 -13.54
CA ASN A 392 3.92 19.95 -13.51
C ASN A 392 3.26 21.31 -13.47
N TRP A 393 3.70 22.17 -12.55
CA TRP A 393 3.14 23.49 -12.33
C TRP A 393 3.23 24.45 -13.54
N VAL A 394 4.09 24.20 -14.48
CA VAL A 394 4.23 25.02 -15.70
C VAL A 394 3.07 24.80 -16.67
N GLU A 395 2.72 23.54 -16.90
CA GLU A 395 1.68 23.13 -17.86
C GLU A 395 0.89 21.92 -17.37
N PRO A 396 0.17 22.04 -16.24
CA PRO A 396 -0.65 20.93 -15.77
C PRO A 396 -1.75 20.62 -16.77
N ALA A 397 -1.91 19.34 -17.14
CA ALA A 397 -2.89 18.92 -18.13
C ALA A 397 -3.30 17.46 -17.96
N VAL A 398 -4.52 17.14 -18.41
CA VAL A 398 -4.99 15.77 -18.62
C VAL A 398 -4.94 15.50 -20.13
N PHE A 399 -4.51 14.30 -20.50
CA PHE A 399 -4.48 13.84 -21.89
C PHE A 399 -5.42 12.67 -22.06
N CYS A 400 -6.16 12.68 -23.19
CA CYS A 400 -6.99 11.60 -23.68
C CYS A 400 -6.57 11.27 -25.10
N CYS A 401 -6.15 10.03 -25.35
CA CYS A 401 -5.60 9.62 -26.62
C CYS A 401 -6.43 8.48 -27.22
N ASP A 402 -6.96 8.70 -28.41
CA ASP A 402 -7.52 7.66 -29.28
C ASP A 402 -6.42 7.22 -30.25
N MET A 403 -5.79 6.10 -29.89
CA MET A 403 -4.60 5.64 -30.62
C MET A 403 -4.95 4.94 -31.96
N GLU A 404 -6.20 4.47 -32.11
CA GLU A 404 -6.66 3.89 -33.38
C GLU A 404 -6.81 4.98 -34.46
N ASN A 405 -7.23 6.18 -34.03
CA ASN A 405 -7.46 7.33 -34.92
C ASN A 405 -6.33 8.38 -34.88
N ASP A 406 -5.25 8.14 -34.13
CA ASP A 406 -4.10 9.07 -33.92
C ASP A 406 -4.56 10.45 -33.39
N ILE A 407 -5.51 10.46 -32.48
CA ILE A 407 -6.05 11.68 -31.88
C ILE A 407 -5.50 11.83 -30.44
N VAL A 408 -4.90 12.98 -30.16
CA VAL A 408 -4.47 13.36 -28.79
C VAL A 408 -5.18 14.65 -28.39
N LEU A 409 -6.05 14.54 -27.39
CA LEU A 409 -6.76 15.66 -26.77
C LEU A 409 -6.02 16.09 -25.49
N LYS A 410 -5.87 17.40 -25.32
CA LYS A 410 -5.25 18.01 -24.14
C LYS A 410 -6.28 18.87 -23.44
N TYR A 411 -6.50 18.59 -22.14
CA TYR A 411 -7.39 19.35 -21.27
C TYR A 411 -6.58 20.08 -20.20
N ASP A 412 -6.35 21.36 -20.37
CA ASP A 412 -5.57 22.23 -19.46
C ASP A 412 -6.38 23.44 -18.94
N ASN A 413 -7.62 23.58 -19.40
CA ASN A 413 -8.55 24.62 -18.94
C ASN A 413 -9.55 24.03 -17.96
N ILE A 414 -9.22 24.07 -16.66
CA ILE A 414 -10.05 23.47 -15.61
C ILE A 414 -11.19 24.42 -15.26
N VAL A 415 -12.38 24.15 -15.81
CA VAL A 415 -13.61 24.91 -15.54
C VAL A 415 -14.68 23.95 -15.03
N ASN A 416 -15.30 24.28 -13.88
CA ASN A 416 -16.35 23.43 -13.34
C ASN A 416 -17.74 23.72 -13.93
N GLN A 417 -18.73 22.95 -13.53
CA GLN A 417 -20.13 23.07 -13.98
C GLN A 417 -20.80 24.42 -13.63
N ASP A 418 -20.25 25.18 -12.70
CA ASP A 418 -20.74 26.51 -12.31
C ASP A 418 -20.01 27.63 -13.06
N GLY A 419 -19.14 27.29 -14.02
CA GLY A 419 -18.32 28.24 -14.77
C GLY A 419 -17.12 28.81 -14.00
N THR A 420 -16.79 28.25 -12.84
CA THR A 420 -15.62 28.64 -12.08
C THR A 420 -14.37 28.03 -12.69
N ARG A 421 -13.39 28.89 -13.01
CA ARG A 421 -12.08 28.47 -13.51
C ARG A 421 -11.13 28.28 -12.33
N TYR A 422 -10.43 27.14 -12.32
CA TYR A 422 -9.42 26.78 -11.33
C TYR A 422 -8.02 26.91 -11.90
N ASN A 423 -7.13 27.54 -11.14
CA ASN A 423 -5.70 27.54 -11.43
C ASN A 423 -5.04 26.42 -10.64
N VAL A 424 -5.08 25.20 -11.18
CA VAL A 424 -4.38 24.06 -10.59
C VAL A 424 -2.90 24.13 -10.93
N ASN A 425 -2.04 23.78 -9.98
CA ASN A 425 -0.60 23.67 -10.22
C ASN A 425 -0.18 22.23 -10.48
N TRP A 426 -0.92 21.27 -9.93
CA TRP A 426 -0.58 19.86 -9.99
C TRP A 426 -1.81 19.05 -10.39
N ILE A 427 -1.66 18.20 -11.42
CA ILE A 427 -2.63 17.19 -11.81
C ILE A 427 -1.92 15.85 -11.68
N THR A 428 -2.28 15.10 -10.65
CA THR A 428 -1.47 13.99 -10.14
C THR A 428 -1.90 12.63 -10.63
N SER A 429 -3.22 12.45 -10.87
CA SER A 429 -3.76 11.12 -11.14
C SER A 429 -5.03 11.16 -11.98
N VAL A 430 -5.27 10.09 -12.72
CA VAL A 430 -6.52 9.79 -13.41
C VAL A 430 -6.97 8.36 -13.10
N CYS A 431 -8.29 8.16 -13.01
CA CYS A 431 -8.88 6.84 -12.80
C CYS A 431 -10.28 6.79 -13.39
N GLU A 432 -10.66 5.68 -14.03
CA GLU A 432 -12.04 5.45 -14.51
C GLU A 432 -12.89 4.84 -13.41
N ASP A 433 -14.11 5.36 -13.18
CA ASP A 433 -15.08 4.72 -12.29
C ASP A 433 -15.92 3.68 -13.05
N ARG A 434 -16.72 2.87 -12.31
CA ARG A 434 -17.53 1.81 -12.91
C ARG A 434 -18.71 2.32 -13.75
N GLU A 435 -18.99 3.61 -13.71
CA GLU A 435 -19.98 4.25 -14.57
C GLU A 435 -19.38 4.80 -15.85
N GLY A 436 -18.04 4.73 -16.00
CA GLY A 436 -17.27 5.18 -17.14
C GLY A 436 -16.92 6.67 -17.11
N ASN A 437 -17.01 7.33 -15.94
CA ASN A 437 -16.50 8.68 -15.77
C ASN A 437 -15.01 8.65 -15.43
N ILE A 438 -14.28 9.70 -15.80
CA ILE A 438 -12.85 9.84 -15.48
C ILE A 438 -12.68 10.80 -14.32
N TRP A 439 -12.13 10.30 -13.23
CA TRP A 439 -11.73 11.10 -12.08
C TRP A 439 -10.32 11.63 -12.25
N VAL A 440 -10.11 12.87 -11.82
CA VAL A 440 -8.85 13.62 -11.94
C VAL A 440 -8.47 14.14 -10.57
N GLY A 441 -7.30 13.75 -10.07
CA GLY A 441 -6.73 14.26 -8.82
C GLY A 441 -5.89 15.52 -9.06
N THR A 442 -6.10 16.54 -8.24
CA THR A 442 -5.39 17.82 -8.31
C THR A 442 -5.02 18.35 -6.93
N ASP A 443 -4.18 19.38 -6.88
CA ASP A 443 -3.86 20.15 -5.66
C ASP A 443 -5.06 20.95 -5.09
N MET A 444 -6.17 21.06 -5.86
CA MET A 444 -7.38 21.77 -5.48
C MET A 444 -8.56 20.86 -5.12
N GLY A 445 -8.34 19.55 -5.09
CA GLY A 445 -9.35 18.50 -4.88
C GLY A 445 -9.57 17.64 -6.11
N PRO A 446 -10.50 16.67 -6.04
CA PRO A 446 -10.84 15.81 -7.16
C PRO A 446 -11.85 16.51 -8.10
N PHE A 447 -11.65 16.27 -9.38
CA PHE A 447 -12.62 16.60 -10.43
C PHE A 447 -13.04 15.33 -11.17
N MET A 448 -14.15 15.40 -11.92
CA MET A 448 -14.65 14.30 -12.73
C MET A 448 -15.01 14.80 -14.12
N ILE A 449 -14.56 14.10 -15.15
CA ILE A 449 -15.03 14.27 -16.54
C ILE A 449 -16.14 13.23 -16.75
N GLN A 450 -17.33 13.70 -17.12
CA GLN A 450 -18.46 12.80 -17.33
C GLN A 450 -18.28 11.99 -18.62
N LYS A 451 -18.72 10.75 -18.60
CA LYS A 451 -18.56 9.80 -19.72
C LYS A 451 -19.14 10.30 -21.05
N ASN A 452 -20.14 11.16 -21.03
CA ASN A 452 -20.79 11.72 -22.22
C ASN A 452 -20.03 12.89 -22.84
N GLU A 453 -18.99 13.43 -22.18
CA GLU A 453 -18.11 14.48 -22.68
C GLU A 453 -16.75 13.93 -23.16
N ILE A 454 -16.49 12.64 -22.94
CA ILE A 454 -15.21 12.01 -23.30
C ILE A 454 -15.06 11.98 -24.83
N GLY A 455 -13.88 12.43 -25.33
CA GLY A 455 -13.60 12.56 -26.75
C GLY A 455 -13.96 13.92 -27.36
N GLU A 456 -14.66 14.79 -26.60
CA GLU A 456 -14.91 16.15 -27.04
C GLU A 456 -13.65 17.02 -26.93
N SER A 457 -13.54 18.03 -27.76
CA SER A 457 -12.39 18.96 -27.76
C SER A 457 -12.27 19.82 -26.50
N SER A 458 -13.34 19.92 -25.72
CA SER A 458 -13.44 20.63 -24.45
C SER A 458 -14.40 19.89 -23.52
N VAL A 459 -14.02 19.76 -22.24
CA VAL A 459 -14.79 19.05 -21.21
C VAL A 459 -15.04 19.91 -20.01
N THR A 460 -16.08 19.56 -19.24
CA THR A 460 -16.37 20.15 -17.92
C THR A 460 -15.64 19.32 -16.87
N PHE A 461 -14.86 20.00 -16.01
CA PHE A 461 -14.26 19.38 -14.83
C PHE A 461 -15.26 19.43 -13.67
N TYR A 462 -16.12 18.44 -13.60
CA TYR A 462 -17.21 18.38 -12.63
C TYR A 462 -16.68 18.26 -11.20
N GLN A 463 -17.12 19.14 -10.31
CA GLN A 463 -16.92 19.00 -8.86
C GLN A 463 -18.20 18.52 -8.21
N VAL A 464 -18.12 17.38 -7.53
CA VAL A 464 -19.28 16.81 -6.83
C VAL A 464 -19.69 17.73 -5.69
N LYS A 465 -20.97 18.08 -5.62
CA LYS A 465 -21.57 18.87 -4.55
C LYS A 465 -22.17 17.96 -3.49
N VAL A 466 -21.61 17.98 -2.29
CA VAL A 466 -22.07 17.18 -1.15
C VAL A 466 -22.94 18.07 -0.25
N PRO A 467 -24.21 17.72 0.00
CA PRO A 467 -25.10 18.45 0.89
C PRO A 467 -24.53 18.51 2.31
N ARG A 468 -24.62 19.68 2.96
CA ARG A 468 -24.12 19.85 4.34
C ARG A 468 -24.90 19.08 5.39
N ASN A 469 -26.18 18.75 5.12
CA ASN A 469 -27.09 18.08 6.05
C ASN A 469 -27.23 18.80 7.42
N ASP A 470 -27.04 20.12 7.43
CA ASP A 470 -27.13 20.99 8.61
C ASP A 470 -28.47 21.74 8.71
N GLY A 471 -29.46 21.35 7.88
CA GLY A 471 -30.77 21.98 7.78
C GLY A 471 -30.81 23.15 6.79
N THR A 472 -29.73 23.42 6.07
CA THR A 472 -29.67 24.37 4.97
C THR A 472 -29.65 23.65 3.62
N ASP A 473 -29.97 24.37 2.54
CA ASP A 473 -29.84 23.87 1.16
C ASP A 473 -28.41 24.05 0.59
N TYR A 474 -27.43 24.30 1.46
CA TYR A 474 -26.03 24.47 1.02
C TYR A 474 -25.33 23.13 0.82
N ALA A 475 -24.42 23.13 -0.14
CA ALA A 475 -23.53 22.02 -0.43
C ALA A 475 -22.08 22.51 -0.54
N ASP A 476 -21.14 21.70 -0.12
CA ASP A 476 -19.72 21.92 -0.32
C ASP A 476 -19.22 21.05 -1.48
N TYR A 477 -18.15 21.46 -2.15
CA TYR A 477 -17.48 20.61 -3.10
C TYR A 477 -16.70 19.50 -2.39
N LEU A 478 -16.81 18.29 -2.90
CA LEU A 478 -16.14 17.11 -2.37
C LEU A 478 -14.63 17.37 -2.25
N LEU A 479 -14.06 17.19 -1.04
CA LEU A 479 -12.63 17.34 -0.75
C LEU A 479 -12.00 18.63 -1.33
N ASN A 480 -12.74 19.74 -1.37
CA ASN A 480 -12.26 21.00 -1.90
C ASN A 480 -11.02 21.49 -1.16
N GLY A 481 -9.95 21.80 -1.91
CA GLY A 481 -8.68 22.26 -1.36
C GLY A 481 -7.80 21.16 -0.73
N VAL A 482 -8.19 19.89 -0.84
CA VAL A 482 -7.34 18.76 -0.46
C VAL A 482 -6.45 18.42 -1.65
N SER A 483 -5.13 18.41 -1.46
CA SER A 483 -4.19 17.96 -2.50
C SER A 483 -4.30 16.44 -2.65
N ILE A 484 -4.88 15.99 -3.77
CA ILE A 484 -5.06 14.57 -4.09
C ILE A 484 -3.79 14.07 -4.79
N SER A 485 -3.19 13.03 -4.26
CA SER A 485 -2.00 12.38 -4.81
C SER A 485 -2.33 11.18 -5.70
N THR A 486 -3.39 10.44 -5.36
CA THR A 486 -3.78 9.19 -6.03
C THR A 486 -5.27 8.91 -5.89
N ILE A 487 -5.82 8.16 -6.84
CA ILE A 487 -7.23 7.73 -6.85
C ILE A 487 -7.28 6.24 -7.16
N ALA A 488 -8.08 5.49 -6.40
CA ALA A 488 -8.40 4.10 -6.71
C ALA A 488 -9.90 3.86 -6.56
N ILE A 489 -10.46 2.99 -7.41
CA ILE A 489 -11.89 2.63 -7.41
C ILE A 489 -12.01 1.19 -6.94
N ASP A 490 -12.83 0.94 -5.93
CA ASP A 490 -13.06 -0.42 -5.45
C ASP A 490 -14.22 -1.13 -6.18
N GLY A 491 -14.39 -2.41 -5.88
CA GLY A 491 -15.43 -3.24 -6.48
C GLY A 491 -16.85 -2.71 -6.28
N GLY A 492 -17.10 -1.93 -5.23
CA GLY A 492 -18.37 -1.25 -4.95
C GLY A 492 -18.53 0.12 -5.61
N ASN A 493 -17.64 0.51 -6.52
CA ASN A 493 -17.60 1.85 -7.14
C ASN A 493 -17.37 2.99 -6.14
N ARG A 494 -16.84 2.68 -4.95
CA ARG A 494 -16.44 3.71 -3.99
C ARG A 494 -15.08 4.26 -4.39
N LYS A 495 -14.82 5.52 -4.06
CA LYS A 495 -13.61 6.23 -4.45
C LYS A 495 -12.69 6.33 -3.25
N TRP A 496 -11.49 5.80 -3.40
CA TRP A 496 -10.39 5.98 -2.47
C TRP A 496 -9.49 7.10 -2.98
N PHE A 497 -9.33 8.13 -2.16
CA PHE A 497 -8.43 9.25 -2.46
C PHE A 497 -7.28 9.26 -1.46
N GLY A 498 -6.05 9.17 -1.96
CA GLY A 498 -4.87 9.50 -1.19
C GLY A 498 -4.56 10.98 -1.31
N SER A 499 -3.92 11.54 -0.30
CA SER A 499 -3.62 12.97 -0.25
C SER A 499 -2.23 13.26 0.29
N ASP A 500 -1.74 14.44 -0.01
CA ASP A 500 -0.59 15.02 0.65
C ASP A 500 -1.05 15.59 2.02
N ASN A 501 -0.55 15.00 3.10
CA ASN A 501 -0.74 15.43 4.49
C ASN A 501 -2.16 15.32 5.10
N ALA A 502 -3.19 14.86 4.37
CA ALA A 502 -4.55 14.71 4.92
C ALA A 502 -4.99 13.23 5.07
N GLY A 503 -4.10 12.28 4.76
CA GLY A 503 -4.36 10.85 4.85
C GLY A 503 -5.13 10.31 3.66
N ALA A 504 -5.97 9.30 3.90
CA ALA A 504 -6.77 8.63 2.88
C ALA A 504 -8.26 8.80 3.16
N PHE A 505 -9.04 9.00 2.11
CA PHE A 505 -10.49 9.17 2.17
C PHE A 505 -11.19 8.05 1.42
N LEU A 506 -12.28 7.55 1.96
CA LEU A 506 -13.23 6.66 1.28
C LEU A 506 -14.55 7.39 1.07
N ILE A 507 -14.96 7.50 -0.18
CA ILE A 507 -16.19 8.16 -0.60
C ILE A 507 -17.18 7.12 -1.13
N SER A 508 -18.48 7.28 -0.83
CA SER A 508 -19.55 6.40 -1.26
C SER A 508 -19.66 6.28 -2.79
N ALA A 509 -20.28 5.22 -3.26
CA ALA A 509 -20.47 4.96 -4.69
C ALA A 509 -21.21 6.08 -5.42
N ASP A 510 -22.19 6.71 -4.75
CA ASP A 510 -22.98 7.84 -5.25
C ASP A 510 -22.26 9.20 -5.09
N ASN A 511 -21.06 9.22 -4.53
CA ASN A 511 -20.21 10.39 -4.26
C ASN A 511 -20.76 11.39 -3.22
N MET A 512 -21.86 11.05 -2.52
CA MET A 512 -22.57 11.99 -1.62
C MET A 512 -22.11 11.92 -0.16
N GLN A 513 -21.30 10.91 0.21
CA GLN A 513 -20.88 10.68 1.59
C GLN A 513 -19.41 10.37 1.68
N GLN A 514 -18.72 11.04 2.62
CA GLN A 514 -17.43 10.59 3.09
C GLN A 514 -17.64 9.48 4.11
N LEU A 515 -17.32 8.25 3.73
CA LEU A 515 -17.51 7.07 4.58
C LEU A 515 -16.40 6.96 5.62
N GLN A 516 -15.15 7.24 5.22
CA GLN A 516 -13.96 7.19 6.08
C GLN A 516 -12.99 8.32 5.75
N ASN A 517 -12.26 8.76 6.76
CA ASN A 517 -11.02 9.51 6.61
C ASN A 517 -10.00 8.89 7.56
N PHE A 518 -9.01 8.21 7.00
CA PHE A 518 -7.93 7.59 7.74
C PHE A 518 -6.74 8.52 7.81
N THR A 519 -6.32 8.81 9.03
CA THR A 519 -5.09 9.55 9.33
C THR A 519 -4.23 8.75 10.31
N SER A 520 -2.95 9.09 10.41
CA SER A 520 -2.05 8.49 11.38
C SER A 520 -2.49 8.73 12.84
N SER A 521 -3.33 9.71 13.11
CA SER A 521 -3.84 10.02 14.46
C SER A 521 -5.12 9.25 14.83
N ASN A 522 -5.96 8.89 13.85
CA ASN A 522 -7.25 8.23 14.12
C ASN A 522 -7.32 6.77 13.66
N SER A 523 -6.27 6.27 13.00
CA SER A 523 -6.21 4.92 12.45
C SER A 523 -4.81 4.33 12.58
N LYS A 524 -4.59 3.16 11.95
CA LYS A 524 -3.25 2.53 11.85
C LYS A 524 -2.54 2.90 10.53
N LEU A 525 -3.05 3.87 9.80
CA LEU A 525 -2.33 4.45 8.65
C LEU A 525 -0.98 5.00 9.13
N ILE A 526 0.12 4.62 8.48
CA ILE A 526 1.47 4.93 8.96
C ILE A 526 1.91 6.36 8.67
N SER A 527 1.34 7.01 7.65
CA SER A 527 1.59 8.41 7.30
C SER A 527 0.34 9.07 6.74
N ASN A 528 0.22 10.38 6.93
CA ASN A 528 -0.82 11.18 6.26
C ASN A 528 -0.45 11.56 4.82
N ASN A 529 0.80 11.33 4.44
CA ASN A 529 1.27 11.54 3.07
C ASN A 529 1.16 10.21 2.29
N VAL A 530 0.05 10.03 1.59
CA VAL A 530 -0.27 8.81 0.85
C VAL A 530 0.08 9.01 -0.61
N ALA A 531 1.17 8.41 -1.08
CA ALA A 531 1.68 8.58 -2.44
C ALA A 531 0.90 7.76 -3.48
N ASN A 532 0.49 6.53 -3.11
CA ASN A 532 -0.24 5.63 -4.02
C ASN A 532 -1.22 4.75 -3.24
N ILE A 533 -2.33 4.39 -3.88
CA ILE A 533 -3.32 3.42 -3.39
C ILE A 533 -3.55 2.37 -4.48
N THR A 534 -3.44 1.10 -4.09
CA THR A 534 -3.85 -0.02 -4.94
C THR A 534 -4.71 -1.01 -4.15
N ILE A 535 -5.57 -1.75 -4.83
CA ILE A 535 -6.58 -2.61 -4.19
C ILE A 535 -6.41 -4.03 -4.72
N ASN A 536 -6.42 -5.00 -3.81
CA ASN A 536 -6.57 -6.41 -4.16
C ASN A 536 -8.05 -6.66 -4.54
N PRO A 537 -8.37 -6.95 -5.80
CA PRO A 537 -9.75 -7.10 -6.23
C PRO A 537 -10.42 -8.34 -5.60
N SER A 538 -9.65 -9.38 -5.30
CA SER A 538 -10.16 -10.65 -4.76
C SER A 538 -10.51 -10.56 -3.28
N SER A 539 -9.70 -9.86 -2.47
CA SER A 539 -9.89 -9.76 -1.00
C SER A 539 -10.54 -8.45 -0.56
N GLY A 540 -10.46 -7.40 -1.36
CA GLY A 540 -10.83 -6.04 -0.96
C GLY A 540 -9.79 -5.36 -0.07
N GLU A 541 -8.58 -5.91 0.04
CA GLU A 541 -7.48 -5.30 0.79
C GLU A 541 -6.93 -4.10 0.04
N VAL A 542 -6.92 -2.94 0.70
CA VAL A 542 -6.45 -1.66 0.18
C VAL A 542 -5.06 -1.39 0.71
N PHE A 543 -4.10 -1.24 -0.18
CA PHE A 543 -2.70 -0.95 0.13
C PHE A 543 -2.43 0.54 -0.01
N PHE A 544 -1.78 1.12 1.00
CA PHE A 544 -1.38 2.52 1.06
C PHE A 544 0.13 2.61 1.07
N LEU A 545 0.69 3.22 0.04
CA LEU A 545 2.09 3.55 -0.06
C LEU A 545 2.30 4.97 0.45
N SER A 546 3.34 5.16 1.24
CA SER A 546 3.63 6.46 1.86
C SER A 546 5.14 6.69 1.98
N ASP A 547 5.51 7.91 2.33
CA ASP A 547 6.87 8.30 2.66
C ASP A 547 7.48 7.52 3.85
N LYS A 548 6.63 6.87 4.67
CA LYS A 548 7.06 6.06 5.83
C LYS A 548 6.93 4.55 5.61
N GLY A 549 6.51 4.11 4.44
CA GLY A 549 6.41 2.72 4.05
C GLY A 549 5.03 2.27 3.61
N LEU A 550 4.79 0.98 3.68
CA LEU A 550 3.59 0.30 3.18
C LEU A 550 2.73 -0.23 4.33
N CYS A 551 1.43 0.03 4.24
CA CYS A 551 0.42 -0.62 5.08
C CYS A 551 -0.82 -0.99 4.27
N SER A 552 -1.67 -1.85 4.82
CA SER A 552 -2.96 -2.18 4.21
C SER A 552 -4.11 -2.15 5.20
N TYR A 553 -5.31 -2.04 4.65
CA TYR A 553 -6.59 -2.09 5.36
C TYR A 553 -7.53 -3.04 4.63
N LEU A 554 -8.10 -4.01 5.33
CA LEU A 554 -9.09 -4.90 4.73
C LEU A 554 -10.45 -4.21 4.70
N SER A 555 -10.84 -3.81 3.49
CA SER A 555 -12.12 -3.18 3.21
C SER A 555 -13.26 -4.21 3.07
N ASP A 556 -14.48 -3.73 2.94
CA ASP A 556 -15.69 -4.52 2.77
C ASP A 556 -16.21 -4.50 1.32
N ALA A 557 -15.33 -4.33 0.34
CA ALA A 557 -15.67 -4.39 -1.08
C ALA A 557 -14.65 -5.19 -1.88
N THR A 558 -15.13 -6.19 -2.61
CA THR A 558 -14.33 -6.97 -3.56
C THR A 558 -14.82 -6.76 -4.98
N GLU A 559 -14.06 -7.22 -5.96
CA GLU A 559 -14.52 -7.24 -7.35
C GLU A 559 -15.80 -8.10 -7.48
N PRO A 560 -16.87 -7.59 -8.09
CA PRO A 560 -18.11 -8.33 -8.28
C PRO A 560 -17.96 -9.40 -9.36
N VAL A 561 -18.68 -10.50 -9.20
CA VAL A 561 -18.80 -11.50 -10.27
C VAL A 561 -19.89 -11.10 -11.26
N GLU A 562 -19.75 -11.46 -12.54
CA GLU A 562 -20.79 -11.22 -13.55
C GLU A 562 -22.04 -12.01 -13.25
N GLN A 563 -21.92 -13.27 -12.83
CA GLN A 563 -23.02 -14.16 -12.51
C GLN A 563 -22.78 -14.87 -11.18
N MET A 564 -23.73 -14.75 -10.27
CA MET A 564 -23.73 -15.49 -9.01
C MET A 564 -24.07 -16.97 -9.24
N ASN A 565 -23.32 -17.87 -8.62
CA ASN A 565 -23.60 -19.30 -8.63
C ASN A 565 -23.45 -19.92 -7.24
N ASP A 566 -24.07 -21.10 -7.04
CA ASP A 566 -24.16 -21.76 -5.73
C ASP A 566 -22.81 -22.20 -5.15
N ASP A 567 -21.79 -22.41 -5.99
CA ASP A 567 -20.46 -22.84 -5.57
C ASP A 567 -19.56 -21.66 -5.14
N GLN A 568 -19.85 -20.46 -5.63
CA GLN A 568 -19.05 -19.25 -5.42
C GLN A 568 -19.60 -18.34 -4.32
N VAL A 569 -20.93 -18.37 -4.07
CA VAL A 569 -21.55 -17.57 -3.02
C VAL A 569 -21.51 -18.33 -1.70
N TYR A 570 -20.70 -17.86 -0.77
CA TYR A 570 -20.59 -18.44 0.57
C TYR A 570 -20.37 -17.38 1.63
N ALA A 571 -20.55 -17.77 2.90
CA ALA A 571 -20.34 -16.90 4.04
C ALA A 571 -19.20 -17.41 4.92
N TYR A 572 -18.44 -16.50 5.53
CA TYR A 572 -17.42 -16.80 6.52
C TYR A 572 -17.36 -15.73 7.64
N PRO A 573 -16.98 -16.13 8.90
CA PRO A 573 -16.79 -17.50 9.32
C PRO A 573 -18.12 -18.28 9.30
N ASN A 574 -18.03 -19.58 9.03
CA ASN A 574 -19.20 -20.46 9.04
C ASN A 574 -18.79 -21.86 9.51
N PRO A 575 -19.14 -22.30 10.74
CA PRO A 575 -20.07 -21.64 11.67
C PRO A 575 -19.50 -20.37 12.35
N VAL A 576 -20.39 -19.46 12.72
CA VAL A 576 -20.09 -18.32 13.58
C VAL A 576 -20.11 -18.78 15.02
N THR A 577 -18.98 -18.70 15.72
CA THR A 577 -18.80 -19.20 17.10
C THR A 577 -19.16 -18.13 18.14
N PRO A 578 -19.41 -18.51 19.42
CA PRO A 578 -19.82 -17.56 20.45
C PRO A 578 -18.80 -16.45 20.75
N ASP A 579 -17.53 -16.75 20.58
CA ASP A 579 -16.39 -15.84 20.76
C ASP A 579 -16.15 -14.91 19.58
N TYR A 580 -16.81 -15.14 18.44
CA TYR A 580 -16.68 -14.30 17.26
C TYR A 580 -17.60 -13.06 17.34
N SER A 581 -17.01 -11.88 17.40
CA SER A 581 -17.70 -10.58 17.46
C SER A 581 -17.54 -9.74 16.18
N GLY A 582 -16.86 -10.27 15.15
CA GLY A 582 -16.62 -9.57 13.91
C GLY A 582 -17.78 -9.62 12.92
N LEU A 583 -17.60 -9.00 11.77
CA LEU A 583 -18.54 -9.04 10.67
C LEU A 583 -18.50 -10.40 9.96
N ILE A 584 -19.67 -10.94 9.68
CA ILE A 584 -19.85 -12.14 8.87
C ILE A 584 -19.88 -11.69 7.41
N THR A 585 -18.96 -12.17 6.60
CA THR A 585 -18.82 -11.76 5.20
C THR A 585 -19.48 -12.78 4.28
N ILE A 586 -20.31 -12.31 3.37
CA ILE A 586 -20.89 -13.06 2.25
C ILE A 586 -20.15 -12.58 1.00
N THR A 587 -19.56 -13.49 0.23
CA THR A 587 -18.75 -13.18 -0.96
C THR A 587 -19.27 -13.89 -2.21
N GLY A 588 -18.70 -13.57 -3.38
CA GLY A 588 -19.11 -14.12 -4.68
C GLY A 588 -20.37 -13.48 -5.26
N LEU A 589 -20.68 -12.24 -4.83
CA LEU A 589 -21.86 -11.50 -5.25
C LEU A 589 -21.62 -10.71 -6.53
N SER A 590 -22.70 -10.45 -7.29
CA SER A 590 -22.67 -9.50 -8.40
C SER A 590 -22.76 -8.05 -7.89
N TYR A 591 -22.43 -7.10 -8.76
CA TYR A 591 -22.47 -5.68 -8.43
C TYR A 591 -23.87 -5.24 -7.99
N ASP A 592 -23.92 -4.50 -6.87
CA ASP A 592 -25.16 -3.93 -6.29
C ASP A 592 -26.28 -4.97 -6.14
N ALA A 593 -25.93 -6.23 -5.78
CA ALA A 593 -26.90 -7.29 -5.56
C ALA A 593 -27.73 -7.08 -4.30
N ASP A 594 -29.03 -7.37 -4.37
CA ASP A 594 -29.88 -7.42 -3.19
C ASP A 594 -29.54 -8.66 -2.35
N VAL A 595 -29.34 -8.48 -1.04
CA VAL A 595 -29.03 -9.53 -0.07
C VAL A 595 -30.07 -9.51 1.03
N LYS A 596 -30.71 -10.66 1.31
CA LYS A 596 -31.63 -10.86 2.41
C LYS A 596 -31.20 -12.04 3.26
N ILE A 597 -31.09 -11.80 4.56
CA ILE A 597 -30.80 -12.84 5.54
C ILE A 597 -32.09 -13.16 6.28
N THR A 598 -32.50 -14.43 6.25
CA THR A 598 -33.72 -14.92 6.88
C THR A 598 -33.42 -16.05 7.86
N SER A 599 -34.26 -16.19 8.85
CA SER A 599 -34.29 -17.41 9.67
C SER A 599 -34.80 -18.62 8.87
N SER A 600 -34.64 -19.82 9.40
CA SER A 600 -35.08 -21.06 8.75
C SER A 600 -36.60 -21.12 8.48
N ASN A 601 -37.43 -20.35 9.20
CA ASN A 601 -38.87 -20.22 8.99
C ASN A 601 -39.23 -19.05 8.05
N GLY A 602 -38.26 -18.39 7.42
CA GLY A 602 -38.49 -17.32 6.44
C GLY A 602 -38.64 -15.92 7.04
N ALA A 603 -38.47 -15.72 8.35
CA ALA A 603 -38.56 -14.38 8.92
C ALA A 603 -37.30 -13.57 8.52
N LEU A 604 -37.50 -12.32 8.02
CA LEU A 604 -36.43 -11.43 7.64
C LEU A 604 -35.64 -10.95 8.87
N ILE A 605 -34.34 -11.17 8.85
CA ILE A 605 -33.39 -10.82 9.92
C ILE A 605 -32.61 -9.56 9.57
N ALA A 606 -31.98 -9.53 8.40
CA ALA A 606 -31.22 -8.40 7.86
C ALA A 606 -31.37 -8.32 6.36
N GLU A 607 -31.18 -7.15 5.78
CA GLU A 607 -31.17 -6.92 4.34
C GLU A 607 -30.25 -5.76 3.98
N GLY A 608 -29.75 -5.76 2.75
CA GLY A 608 -28.92 -4.69 2.21
C GLY A 608 -28.50 -4.99 0.78
N ARG A 609 -27.50 -4.24 0.31
CA ARG A 609 -26.90 -4.40 -1.01
C ARG A 609 -25.41 -4.74 -0.89
N SER A 610 -24.91 -5.48 -1.87
CA SER A 610 -23.50 -5.81 -1.93
C SER A 610 -22.63 -4.57 -2.22
N ASN A 611 -21.49 -4.50 -1.56
CA ASN A 611 -20.38 -3.63 -1.95
C ASN A 611 -19.50 -4.40 -2.94
N GLY A 612 -19.72 -4.19 -4.25
CA GLY A 612 -19.10 -5.04 -5.25
C GLY A 612 -19.49 -6.51 -5.07
N GLY A 613 -18.49 -7.37 -4.91
CA GLY A 613 -18.64 -8.81 -4.77
C GLY A 613 -18.96 -9.31 -3.36
N MET A 614 -19.14 -8.43 -2.35
CA MET A 614 -19.34 -8.88 -0.98
C MET A 614 -20.43 -8.09 -0.24
N PHE A 615 -20.97 -8.71 0.83
CA PHE A 615 -21.88 -8.10 1.79
C PHE A 615 -21.46 -8.49 3.19
N THR A 616 -21.51 -7.58 4.14
CA THR A 616 -21.15 -7.83 5.55
C THR A 616 -22.37 -7.77 6.45
N TRP A 617 -22.45 -8.70 7.42
CA TRP A 617 -23.50 -8.77 8.43
C TRP A 617 -22.91 -8.87 9.83
N ASP A 618 -23.39 -8.07 10.76
CA ASP A 618 -22.95 -8.03 12.16
C ASP A 618 -23.48 -9.18 13.05
N GLY A 619 -24.27 -10.10 12.47
CA GLY A 619 -24.89 -11.19 13.20
C GLY A 619 -26.05 -10.72 14.09
N CYS A 620 -26.61 -9.54 13.86
CA CYS A 620 -27.73 -8.97 14.59
C CYS A 620 -29.03 -8.94 13.79
N ASP A 621 -30.16 -8.88 14.50
CA ASP A 621 -31.46 -8.62 13.89
C ASP A 621 -31.67 -7.12 13.61
N ARG A 622 -32.82 -6.78 12.98
CA ARG A 622 -33.17 -5.39 12.64
C ARG A 622 -33.31 -4.45 13.85
N GLN A 623 -33.30 -4.98 15.08
CA GLN A 623 -33.28 -4.24 16.34
C GLN A 623 -31.90 -4.14 16.96
N GLY A 624 -30.85 -4.61 16.28
CA GLY A 624 -29.47 -4.61 16.77
C GLY A 624 -29.16 -5.66 17.84
N ARG A 625 -29.99 -6.71 17.97
CA ARG A 625 -29.79 -7.78 18.94
C ARG A 625 -29.13 -8.98 18.26
N ARG A 626 -28.12 -9.57 18.92
CA ARG A 626 -27.46 -10.79 18.45
C ARG A 626 -28.50 -11.87 18.18
N VAL A 627 -28.47 -12.52 17.02
CA VAL A 627 -29.40 -13.59 16.67
C VAL A 627 -29.12 -14.86 17.47
N ALA A 628 -30.15 -15.68 17.71
CA ALA A 628 -30.01 -16.95 18.43
C ALA A 628 -29.23 -18.00 17.62
N SER A 629 -28.74 -19.06 18.31
CA SER A 629 -28.17 -20.22 17.62
C SER A 629 -29.16 -20.80 16.62
N GLY A 630 -28.67 -21.06 15.40
CA GLY A 630 -29.54 -21.58 14.32
C GLY A 630 -28.89 -21.48 12.95
N VAL A 631 -29.62 -21.89 11.94
CA VAL A 631 -29.23 -21.75 10.53
C VAL A 631 -30.02 -20.62 9.89
N TYR A 632 -29.29 -19.68 9.31
CA TYR A 632 -29.83 -18.53 8.60
C TYR A 632 -29.61 -18.70 7.11
N MET A 633 -30.59 -18.30 6.30
CA MET A 633 -30.52 -18.39 4.85
C MET A 633 -30.16 -17.02 4.29
N VAL A 634 -29.14 -16.95 3.47
CA VAL A 634 -28.78 -15.78 2.67
C VAL A 634 -29.41 -15.95 1.29
N ILE A 635 -30.30 -15.07 0.93
CA ILE A 635 -31.03 -15.08 -0.35
C ILE A 635 -30.54 -13.85 -1.13
N THR A 636 -30.07 -14.04 -2.35
CA THR A 636 -29.53 -12.98 -3.18
C THR A 636 -30.37 -12.79 -4.47
N ALA A 637 -30.32 -11.57 -5.01
CA ALA A 637 -30.83 -11.26 -6.35
C ALA A 637 -29.89 -10.25 -7.01
N THR A 638 -29.80 -10.28 -8.35
CA THR A 638 -29.06 -9.26 -9.08
C THR A 638 -29.73 -7.89 -8.97
N ARG A 639 -29.01 -6.81 -9.28
CA ARG A 639 -29.53 -5.44 -9.32
C ARG A 639 -30.85 -5.32 -10.12
N ASP A 640 -30.96 -6.08 -11.21
CA ASP A 640 -32.18 -6.07 -12.08
C ASP A 640 -33.31 -6.98 -11.57
N GLY A 641 -33.15 -7.55 -10.36
CA GLY A 641 -34.15 -8.42 -9.73
C GLY A 641 -34.18 -9.85 -10.27
N ASN A 642 -33.20 -10.26 -11.09
CA ASN A 642 -33.09 -11.65 -11.50
C ASN A 642 -32.70 -12.52 -10.31
N LYS A 643 -33.09 -13.79 -10.33
CA LYS A 643 -32.78 -14.75 -9.29
C LYS A 643 -31.27 -14.92 -9.14
N GLY A 644 -30.77 -14.66 -7.94
CA GLY A 644 -29.41 -15.02 -7.52
C GLY A 644 -29.37 -16.42 -6.94
N THR A 645 -28.54 -16.61 -5.93
CA THR A 645 -28.30 -17.90 -5.28
C THR A 645 -28.65 -17.85 -3.79
N VAL A 646 -28.56 -18.97 -3.12
CA VAL A 646 -28.84 -19.11 -1.68
C VAL A 646 -27.71 -19.82 -0.99
N CYS A 647 -27.10 -19.19 0.02
CA CYS A 647 -26.17 -19.84 0.91
C CYS A 647 -26.69 -19.89 2.37
N LYS A 648 -25.96 -20.56 3.26
CA LYS A 648 -26.38 -20.76 4.65
C LYS A 648 -25.29 -20.30 5.62
N ILE A 649 -25.73 -19.73 6.74
CA ILE A 649 -24.86 -19.34 7.85
C ILE A 649 -25.33 -20.10 9.10
N ALA A 650 -24.45 -20.87 9.71
CA ALA A 650 -24.68 -21.49 11.01
C ALA A 650 -24.16 -20.57 12.11
N VAL A 651 -25.03 -20.19 13.04
CA VAL A 651 -24.66 -19.38 14.22
C VAL A 651 -24.75 -20.24 15.47
N ILE A 652 -23.74 -20.20 16.30
CA ILE A 652 -23.61 -20.88 17.60
C ILE A 652 -23.39 -19.80 18.66
N ASN A 653 -24.21 -19.78 19.72
CA ASN A 653 -24.09 -18.85 20.85
C ASN A 653 -23.86 -19.63 22.14
#